data_7d894e041162cfa2dfa06d936bb33765
#
_entry.id   7d894e041162cfa2dfa06d936bb33765
#
_cell.length_a   1.000
_cell.length_b   1.000
_cell.length_c   1.000
_cell.angle_alpha   90.00
_cell.angle_beta   90.00
_cell.angle_gamma   90.00
#
_symmetry.space_group_name_H-M   'P 1'
#
loop_
_entity.id
_entity.type
_entity.pdbx_description
1 polymer ?
#
loop_
_entity_poly.entity_id
_entity_poly.type
_entity_poly.pdbx_seq_one_letter_code
_entity_poly.pdbx_strand_id
1 'polypeptide(L)'
;MATKKKENAVPEIIDNVEALEAKMKAMREAQKKFATYTQEQVDKIFFEAAMAANKMRIPLAKMAVEETGRGLVEDKIIKNHYAAEYIYNKYKNDKTCGVIEEDKAYGIKKIAEPVGLVAAVIPTTNPTSTAIFKTLICLKTRNAIIISPHPAAKACTIAAAKVVLDAAVKAGAAEGIIGWIDVPSLELTTTVMRDSDEILATGGPGMVKSAYSSGKPALGVGPGNTPVIIDDSADIKMAVNSIIHSKTFDNGMICASEQSVTVLDSIYDEVKKEFAYRGCYFLKKGEELDKVRKTIIINGALNNKIPGKSAYEIAKLAGVEVPKATKILIGEVESVDISEEFAHEKLSPVLAMYRAKTFDEALAKAEQLVADGGYGHTSSLYIHPSQTEKIEKHQQAMKTCRILINTPSSQGGIGDLYNFGLAPSLTLGCGSWGGNSVSENVGVKHLINIKTVAERRENMLWFRTPEKVYFKKGCMPVALDELGTVMHKKKAFIVTDSFLYKNGYVKPIEDKLDQMGIQHTCFFEVAPDPTLQCARRGVEQIRAFEPDTIIALGGGSAMDAGKIMWLMYEHPEAKFEDMAMDFMDIRKRVYTFPKMGEKAYFIAIPTSSGTGSEVTPFAIITDADTGVKWPITDYELMPNMAIVDVDNAMTAPKGLTSASGIDVMTHAIEAYVSIMATDFTDGLAMKAVKAVFDYLPSAYENGANDPIAREKMANASCMAGMAFANAFLGLNHSMAHKLGAFHHLPHGIANAVILTDVMRYNAAEVPTRMGTFSQYQYPHALARYAELGRFAGCKGKTDEEVFENFIAKLEELKEKIGIKKTIKDYGVDEKYFLDTLDDMTEQAFNDQCTGANPRYPLMSEMKEIYLKCYYGK
;
A
#
# COMPACT_ATOMS: atom_id res chain seq x y z
N MET A 1 39.87 1.01 -56.73
CA MET A 1 39.84 1.42 -55.31
C MET A 1 38.52 2.13 -55.08
N ALA A 2 37.61 1.45 -54.41
CA ALA A 2 36.24 1.90 -54.21
C ALA A 2 36.20 2.98 -53.13
N THR A 3 35.52 4.07 -53.50
CA THR A 3 35.12 5.16 -52.59
C THR A 3 34.29 4.61 -51.43
N LYS A 4 34.88 4.54 -50.21
CA LYS A 4 34.10 4.38 -48.99
C LYS A 4 33.18 5.61 -48.85
N LYS A 5 31.91 5.37 -49.00
CA LYS A 5 30.87 6.35 -48.70
C LYS A 5 31.09 6.97 -47.33
N LYS A 6 31.06 8.29 -47.24
CA LYS A 6 30.80 9.07 -46.01
C LYS A 6 29.36 8.77 -45.56
N GLU A 7 29.11 7.61 -45.04
CA GLU A 7 27.87 7.32 -44.33
C GLU A 7 28.08 7.64 -42.83
N ASN A 8 27.29 8.58 -42.33
CA ASN A 8 27.10 8.97 -40.90
C ASN A 8 27.80 10.22 -40.39
N ALA A 9 27.97 11.26 -41.18
CA ALA A 9 28.15 12.60 -40.57
C ALA A 9 26.80 13.13 -40.12
N VAL A 10 26.63 13.35 -38.80
CA VAL A 10 25.44 14.03 -38.24
C VAL A 10 25.39 15.44 -38.83
N PRO A 11 24.29 15.89 -39.43
CA PRO A 11 24.18 17.24 -39.97
C PRO A 11 24.54 18.30 -38.94
N GLU A 12 25.25 19.33 -39.35
CA GLU A 12 25.71 20.40 -38.50
C GLU A 12 24.53 21.33 -38.08
N ILE A 13 23.53 21.44 -38.99
CA ILE A 13 22.34 22.27 -38.81
C ILE A 13 21.10 21.37 -38.92
N ILE A 14 20.19 21.51 -37.96
CA ILE A 14 18.91 20.77 -37.92
C ILE A 14 17.78 21.72 -38.36
N ASP A 15 17.39 21.64 -39.63
CA ASP A 15 16.38 22.49 -40.25
C ASP A 15 15.30 21.71 -41.02
N ASN A 16 15.44 20.40 -41.10
CA ASN A 16 14.49 19.48 -41.77
C ASN A 16 14.38 18.13 -41.03
N VAL A 17 13.38 17.31 -41.40
CA VAL A 17 13.06 16.04 -40.74
C VAL A 17 14.19 15.03 -40.84
N GLU A 18 14.83 14.89 -42.04
CA GLU A 18 15.91 13.92 -42.25
C GLU A 18 17.13 14.23 -41.36
N ALA A 19 17.52 15.52 -41.28
CA ALA A 19 18.58 15.97 -40.38
C ALA A 19 18.24 15.72 -38.92
N LEU A 20 16.98 15.96 -38.54
CA LEU A 20 16.49 15.70 -37.17
C LEU A 20 16.55 14.20 -36.82
N GLU A 21 16.04 13.33 -37.67
CA GLU A 21 16.08 11.87 -37.43
C GLU A 21 17.50 11.32 -37.32
N ALA A 22 18.41 11.80 -38.17
CA ALA A 22 19.83 11.46 -38.07
C ALA A 22 20.44 11.92 -36.73
N LYS A 23 20.13 13.14 -36.31
CA LYS A 23 20.56 13.68 -35.00
C LYS A 23 20.02 12.85 -33.84
N MET A 24 18.72 12.57 -33.81
CA MET A 24 18.08 11.78 -32.75
C MET A 24 18.68 10.37 -32.67
N LYS A 25 18.98 9.74 -33.82
CA LYS A 25 19.67 8.45 -33.86
C LYS A 25 21.06 8.51 -33.21
N ALA A 26 21.85 9.52 -33.54
CA ALA A 26 23.17 9.72 -32.91
C ALA A 26 23.06 10.00 -31.41
N MET A 27 22.06 10.79 -30.99
CA MET A 27 21.79 11.06 -29.58
C MET A 27 21.39 9.81 -28.80
N ARG A 28 20.65 8.89 -29.40
CA ARG A 28 20.32 7.60 -28.78
C ARG A 28 21.55 6.76 -28.53
N GLU A 29 22.54 6.75 -29.44
CA GLU A 29 23.81 6.06 -29.22
C GLU A 29 24.65 6.73 -28.10
N ALA A 30 24.67 8.07 -28.04
CA ALA A 30 25.29 8.79 -26.94
C ALA A 30 24.60 8.47 -25.59
N GLN A 31 23.26 8.39 -25.59
CA GLN A 31 22.47 8.06 -24.39
C GLN A 31 22.73 6.63 -23.92
N LYS A 32 22.81 5.65 -24.81
CA LYS A 32 23.16 4.27 -24.45
C LYS A 32 24.51 4.20 -23.73
N LYS A 33 25.53 4.95 -24.22
CA LYS A 33 26.81 5.08 -23.54
C LYS A 33 26.65 5.75 -22.17
N PHE A 34 25.93 6.85 -22.11
CA PHE A 34 25.70 7.60 -20.87
C PHE A 34 24.92 6.79 -19.82
N ALA A 35 24.03 5.92 -20.24
CA ALA A 35 23.26 5.02 -19.35
C ALA A 35 24.16 4.11 -18.50
N THR A 36 25.39 3.82 -18.95
CA THR A 36 26.35 2.98 -18.23
C THR A 36 27.21 3.72 -17.19
N TYR A 37 27.04 5.03 -17.07
CA TYR A 37 27.86 5.85 -16.16
C TYR A 37 27.49 5.60 -14.70
N THR A 38 28.50 5.69 -13.82
CA THR A 38 28.33 5.58 -12.38
C THR A 38 27.75 6.87 -11.79
N GLN A 39 27.21 6.76 -10.56
CA GLN A 39 26.71 7.93 -9.84
C GLN A 39 27.77 9.04 -9.72
N GLU A 40 29.02 8.68 -9.41
CA GLU A 40 30.12 9.64 -9.28
C GLU A 40 30.43 10.40 -10.59
N GLN A 41 30.41 9.69 -11.72
CA GLN A 41 30.60 10.30 -13.04
C GLN A 41 29.44 11.27 -13.36
N VAL A 42 28.21 10.86 -13.08
CA VAL A 42 27.01 11.67 -13.28
C VAL A 42 27.02 12.90 -12.38
N ASP A 43 27.38 12.74 -11.11
CA ASP A 43 27.41 13.83 -10.14
C ASP A 43 28.47 14.89 -10.50
N LYS A 44 29.64 14.45 -10.98
CA LYS A 44 30.66 15.35 -11.51
C LYS A 44 30.19 16.14 -12.72
N ILE A 45 29.55 15.48 -13.68
CA ILE A 45 28.98 16.11 -14.88
C ILE A 45 27.89 17.09 -14.49
N PHE A 46 26.99 16.71 -13.59
CA PHE A 46 25.93 17.56 -13.11
C PHE A 46 26.44 18.82 -12.41
N PHE A 47 27.47 18.70 -11.57
CA PHE A 47 28.11 19.82 -10.91
C PHE A 47 28.74 20.81 -11.91
N GLU A 48 29.60 20.31 -12.79
CA GLU A 48 30.34 21.18 -13.74
C GLU A 48 29.38 21.87 -14.72
N ALA A 49 28.34 21.17 -15.17
CA ALA A 49 27.30 21.72 -16.03
C ALA A 49 26.48 22.81 -15.33
N ALA A 50 26.07 22.57 -14.08
CA ALA A 50 25.32 23.56 -13.28
C ALA A 50 26.18 24.82 -12.99
N MET A 51 27.44 24.64 -12.61
CA MET A 51 28.36 25.76 -12.33
C MET A 51 28.69 26.59 -13.57
N ALA A 52 28.86 25.96 -14.72
CA ALA A 52 29.03 26.66 -15.99
C ALA A 52 27.80 27.47 -16.37
N ALA A 53 26.61 26.88 -16.25
CA ALA A 53 25.35 27.60 -16.48
C ALA A 53 25.19 28.80 -15.53
N ASN A 54 25.50 28.63 -14.25
CA ASN A 54 25.44 29.70 -13.26
C ASN A 54 26.44 30.84 -13.57
N LYS A 55 27.67 30.49 -14.01
CA LYS A 55 28.68 31.50 -14.44
C LYS A 55 28.18 32.33 -15.63
N MET A 56 27.46 31.73 -16.55
CA MET A 56 26.92 32.37 -17.75
C MET A 56 25.54 33.02 -17.55
N ARG A 57 25.01 33.04 -16.31
CA ARG A 57 23.64 33.53 -16.03
C ARG A 57 23.36 34.96 -16.49
N ILE A 58 24.37 35.85 -16.41
CA ILE A 58 24.24 37.25 -16.81
C ILE A 58 24.23 37.41 -18.36
N PRO A 59 25.24 36.91 -19.10
CA PRO A 59 25.21 36.92 -20.55
C PRO A 59 23.93 36.34 -21.16
N LEU A 60 23.51 35.15 -20.67
CA LEU A 60 22.30 34.47 -21.15
C LEU A 60 21.02 35.28 -20.87
N ALA A 61 20.92 35.96 -19.71
CA ALA A 61 19.79 36.83 -19.40
C ALA A 61 19.70 38.04 -20.34
N LYS A 62 20.85 38.67 -20.65
CA LYS A 62 20.92 39.77 -21.62
C LYS A 62 20.48 39.30 -23.00
N MET A 63 21.00 38.17 -23.49
CA MET A 63 20.58 37.59 -24.77
C MET A 63 19.07 37.32 -24.82
N ALA A 64 18.51 36.77 -23.75
CA ALA A 64 17.10 36.45 -23.71
C ALA A 64 16.21 37.69 -23.81
N VAL A 65 16.53 38.76 -23.10
CA VAL A 65 15.79 40.02 -23.20
C VAL A 65 15.97 40.69 -24.57
N GLU A 66 17.19 40.71 -25.09
CA GLU A 66 17.51 41.29 -26.40
C GLU A 66 16.74 40.57 -27.54
N GLU A 67 16.75 39.23 -27.55
CA GLU A 67 16.10 38.40 -28.58
C GLU A 67 14.58 38.46 -28.45
N THR A 68 14.02 38.33 -27.26
CA THR A 68 12.58 38.22 -27.07
C THR A 68 11.87 39.56 -26.88
N GLY A 69 12.59 40.59 -26.48
CA GLY A 69 12.05 41.88 -26.07
C GLY A 69 11.13 41.82 -24.86
N ARG A 70 11.30 40.78 -23.98
CA ARG A 70 10.40 40.46 -22.87
C ARG A 70 11.14 40.36 -21.55
N GLY A 71 10.52 40.88 -20.49
CA GLY A 71 11.00 40.79 -19.11
C GLY A 71 12.14 41.73 -18.78
N LEU A 72 12.81 41.44 -17.67
CA LEU A 72 13.90 42.24 -17.09
C LEU A 72 15.19 41.41 -17.02
N VAL A 73 16.31 42.03 -17.39
CA VAL A 73 17.62 41.34 -17.36
C VAL A 73 17.91 40.81 -15.95
N GLU A 74 17.69 41.64 -14.92
CA GLU A 74 17.97 41.35 -13.53
C GLU A 74 17.17 40.13 -13.04
N ASP A 75 15.90 40.05 -13.39
CA ASP A 75 15.03 38.95 -12.99
C ASP A 75 15.37 37.66 -13.75
N LYS A 76 15.76 37.79 -15.03
CA LYS A 76 16.25 36.61 -15.78
C LYS A 76 17.60 36.12 -15.27
N ILE A 77 18.47 36.95 -14.71
CA ILE A 77 19.69 36.57 -14.02
C ILE A 77 19.29 35.67 -12.80
N ILE A 78 18.31 36.13 -12.00
CA ILE A 78 17.79 35.36 -10.86
C ILE A 78 17.21 34.02 -11.32
N LYS A 79 16.41 34.01 -12.39
CA LYS A 79 15.85 32.74 -12.95
C LYS A 79 16.94 31.78 -13.43
N ASN A 80 17.98 32.29 -14.12
CA ASN A 80 19.09 31.46 -14.57
C ASN A 80 19.90 30.91 -13.38
N HIS A 81 20.11 31.73 -12.35
CA HIS A 81 20.77 31.32 -11.11
C HIS A 81 19.96 30.20 -10.41
N TYR A 82 18.66 30.40 -10.30
CA TYR A 82 17.73 29.42 -9.72
C TYR A 82 17.77 28.10 -10.49
N ALA A 83 17.67 28.16 -11.83
CA ALA A 83 17.70 26.99 -12.69
C ALA A 83 19.01 26.20 -12.63
N ALA A 84 20.12 26.84 -12.27
CA ALA A 84 21.43 26.24 -12.15
C ALA A 84 21.73 25.80 -10.71
N GLU A 85 21.83 26.73 -9.77
CA GLU A 85 22.36 26.47 -8.43
C GLU A 85 21.34 25.88 -7.48
N TYR A 86 20.09 26.35 -7.47
CA TYR A 86 19.03 25.77 -6.63
C TYR A 86 18.71 24.33 -7.07
N ILE A 87 18.63 24.10 -8.39
CA ILE A 87 18.40 22.76 -8.94
C ILE A 87 19.55 21.83 -8.58
N TYR A 88 20.80 22.29 -8.73
CA TYR A 88 21.97 21.50 -8.31
C TYR A 88 21.92 21.17 -6.81
N ASN A 89 21.69 22.15 -5.95
CA ASN A 89 21.68 21.96 -4.52
C ASN A 89 20.58 20.98 -4.05
N LYS A 90 19.43 21.01 -4.70
CA LYS A 90 18.35 20.08 -4.42
C LYS A 90 18.70 18.64 -4.77
N TYR A 91 19.26 18.40 -5.96
CA TYR A 91 19.40 17.07 -6.52
C TYR A 91 20.81 16.49 -6.45
N LYS A 92 21.82 17.22 -5.96
CA LYS A 92 23.23 16.75 -5.89
C LYS A 92 23.41 15.44 -5.13
N ASN A 93 22.60 15.20 -4.11
CA ASN A 93 22.68 14.00 -3.27
C ASN A 93 21.68 12.88 -3.67
N ASP A 94 20.82 13.13 -4.66
CA ASP A 94 19.85 12.16 -5.11
C ASP A 94 20.55 11.02 -5.86
N LYS A 95 20.22 9.79 -5.48
CA LYS A 95 20.66 8.60 -6.19
C LYS A 95 19.78 8.39 -7.43
N THR A 96 20.41 8.39 -8.59
CA THR A 96 19.76 8.25 -9.90
C THR A 96 20.38 7.15 -10.76
N CYS A 97 21.39 6.44 -10.22
CA CYS A 97 22.13 5.39 -10.92
C CYS A 97 22.19 4.12 -10.08
N GLY A 98 21.89 2.98 -10.72
CA GLY A 98 21.99 1.68 -10.07
C GLY A 98 20.97 1.52 -8.94
N VAL A 99 21.36 0.85 -7.88
CA VAL A 99 20.50 0.61 -6.72
C VAL A 99 20.31 1.90 -5.92
N ILE A 100 19.07 2.42 -5.93
CA ILE A 100 18.70 3.66 -5.24
C ILE A 100 18.09 3.41 -3.86
N GLU A 101 17.47 2.26 -3.68
CA GLU A 101 16.84 1.83 -2.43
C GLU A 101 17.00 0.32 -2.26
N GLU A 102 17.33 -0.12 -1.05
CA GLU A 102 17.42 -1.54 -0.72
C GLU A 102 16.79 -1.79 0.65
N ASP A 103 15.78 -2.67 0.68
CA ASP A 103 15.22 -3.21 1.90
C ASP A 103 15.67 -4.67 2.05
N LYS A 104 16.67 -4.88 2.90
CA LYS A 104 17.24 -6.21 3.14
C LYS A 104 16.30 -7.14 3.89
N ALA A 105 15.39 -6.60 4.72
CA ALA A 105 14.44 -7.41 5.47
C ALA A 105 13.41 -8.06 4.53
N TYR A 106 12.88 -7.28 3.60
CA TYR A 106 11.91 -7.78 2.62
C TYR A 106 12.54 -8.28 1.31
N GLY A 107 13.88 -8.13 1.12
CA GLY A 107 14.55 -8.53 -0.12
C GLY A 107 14.12 -7.73 -1.34
N ILE A 108 13.86 -6.44 -1.14
CA ILE A 108 13.45 -5.53 -2.20
C ILE A 108 14.62 -4.61 -2.57
N LYS A 109 14.88 -4.48 -3.86
CA LYS A 109 15.80 -3.47 -4.41
C LYS A 109 15.08 -2.66 -5.47
N LYS A 110 15.30 -1.35 -5.46
CA LYS A 110 14.87 -0.45 -6.53
C LYS A 110 16.08 0.03 -7.30
N ILE A 111 16.07 -0.19 -8.60
CA ILE A 111 17.14 0.17 -9.52
C ILE A 111 16.64 1.27 -10.43
N ALA A 112 17.38 2.39 -10.49
CA ALA A 112 17.07 3.50 -11.37
C ALA A 112 17.69 3.30 -12.74
N GLU A 113 16.86 3.44 -13.78
CA GLU A 113 17.27 3.42 -15.19
C GLU A 113 16.84 4.72 -15.88
N PRO A 114 17.60 5.25 -16.83
CA PRO A 114 17.18 6.40 -17.61
C PRO A 114 15.94 6.09 -18.46
N VAL A 115 15.12 7.10 -18.75
CA VAL A 115 13.99 6.95 -19.67
C VAL A 115 14.42 6.88 -21.13
N GLY A 116 15.53 7.53 -21.48
CA GLY A 116 16.10 7.48 -22.83
C GLY A 116 16.37 8.85 -23.44
N LEU A 117 15.79 9.14 -24.62
CA LEU A 117 15.85 10.43 -25.29
C LEU A 117 14.62 11.27 -24.94
N VAL A 118 14.82 12.39 -24.28
CA VAL A 118 13.78 13.31 -23.83
C VAL A 118 13.62 14.45 -24.84
N ALA A 119 12.37 14.69 -25.28
CA ALA A 119 12.02 15.89 -26.04
C ALA A 119 11.73 17.06 -25.10
N ALA A 120 12.34 18.21 -25.30
CA ALA A 120 12.12 19.40 -24.50
C ALA A 120 11.56 20.57 -25.34
N VAL A 121 10.29 20.92 -25.12
CA VAL A 121 9.70 22.13 -25.73
C VAL A 121 9.94 23.31 -24.80
N ILE A 122 10.53 24.38 -25.32
CA ILE A 122 10.97 25.56 -24.55
C ILE A 122 10.14 26.79 -24.91
N PRO A 123 9.57 27.51 -23.94
CA PRO A 123 8.73 28.71 -24.19
C PRO A 123 9.57 29.96 -24.40
N THR A 124 8.94 31.06 -24.91
CA THR A 124 9.55 32.39 -25.03
C THR A 124 9.66 33.14 -23.71
N THR A 125 8.85 32.78 -22.74
CA THR A 125 8.79 33.47 -21.44
C THR A 125 10.03 33.28 -20.59
N ASN A 126 10.57 32.05 -20.60
CA ASN A 126 11.69 31.63 -19.77
C ASN A 126 12.69 30.75 -20.55
N PRO A 127 13.23 31.23 -21.70
CA PRO A 127 13.93 30.37 -22.64
C PRO A 127 15.23 29.77 -22.05
N THR A 128 16.09 30.61 -21.48
CA THR A 128 17.39 30.20 -20.97
C THR A 128 17.28 29.38 -19.68
N SER A 129 16.50 29.84 -18.72
CA SER A 129 16.34 29.13 -17.44
C SER A 129 15.64 27.76 -17.61
N THR A 130 14.63 27.65 -18.50
CA THR A 130 13.98 26.37 -18.79
C THR A 130 14.91 25.39 -19.50
N ALA A 131 15.74 25.89 -20.44
CA ALA A 131 16.76 25.05 -21.10
C ALA A 131 17.80 24.54 -20.10
N ILE A 132 18.32 25.40 -19.22
CA ILE A 132 19.27 25.03 -18.16
C ILE A 132 18.63 23.97 -17.25
N PHE A 133 17.43 24.22 -16.73
CA PHE A 133 16.73 23.31 -15.84
C PHE A 133 16.54 21.92 -16.46
N LYS A 134 15.94 21.86 -17.65
CA LYS A 134 15.62 20.59 -18.31
C LYS A 134 16.87 19.80 -18.68
N THR A 135 17.93 20.47 -19.15
CA THR A 135 19.19 19.81 -19.47
C THR A 135 19.87 19.25 -18.21
N LEU A 136 19.85 19.97 -17.10
CA LEU A 136 20.48 19.54 -15.86
C LEU A 136 19.78 18.31 -15.26
N ILE A 137 18.44 18.29 -15.21
CA ILE A 137 17.72 17.12 -14.67
C ILE A 137 17.86 15.88 -15.58
N CYS A 138 17.98 16.08 -16.90
CA CYS A 138 18.28 14.99 -17.84
C CYS A 138 19.70 14.46 -17.65
N LEU A 139 20.72 15.31 -17.47
CA LEU A 139 22.08 14.88 -17.16
C LEU A 139 22.16 14.11 -15.85
N LYS A 140 21.50 14.57 -14.78
CA LYS A 140 21.48 13.89 -13.49
C LYS A 140 20.86 12.48 -13.57
N THR A 141 19.98 12.26 -14.54
CA THR A 141 19.25 11.00 -14.74
C THR A 141 19.76 10.16 -15.91
N ARG A 142 20.91 10.51 -16.49
CA ARG A 142 21.56 9.82 -17.62
C ARG A 142 20.71 9.79 -18.89
N ASN A 143 19.82 10.75 -19.08
CA ASN A 143 19.02 10.89 -20.28
C ASN A 143 19.71 11.77 -21.32
N ALA A 144 19.49 11.49 -22.61
CA ALA A 144 19.73 12.45 -23.67
C ALA A 144 18.55 13.42 -23.78
N ILE A 145 18.79 14.64 -24.20
CA ILE A 145 17.74 15.64 -24.36
C ILE A 145 17.86 16.38 -25.68
N ILE A 146 16.78 16.43 -26.45
CA ILE A 146 16.68 17.24 -27.66
C ILE A 146 15.71 18.39 -27.45
N ILE A 147 16.18 19.61 -27.71
CA ILE A 147 15.46 20.85 -27.45
C ILE A 147 14.77 21.33 -28.72
N SER A 148 13.48 21.58 -28.62
CA SER A 148 12.71 22.36 -29.60
C SER A 148 12.48 23.79 -29.07
N PRO A 149 13.33 24.76 -29.46
CA PRO A 149 13.18 26.15 -28.99
C PRO A 149 12.00 26.83 -29.69
N HIS A 150 11.43 27.83 -29.04
CA HIS A 150 10.45 28.66 -29.67
C HIS A 150 11.13 29.53 -30.74
N PRO A 151 10.55 29.75 -31.96
CA PRO A 151 11.21 30.56 -33.01
C PRO A 151 11.69 31.93 -32.57
N ALA A 152 10.93 32.62 -31.69
CA ALA A 152 11.27 33.96 -31.20
C ALA A 152 12.25 33.99 -30.02
N ALA A 153 12.83 32.85 -29.65
CA ALA A 153 13.80 32.72 -28.55
C ALA A 153 14.83 31.63 -28.83
N LYS A 154 15.09 31.31 -30.10
CA LYS A 154 15.93 30.16 -30.49
C LYS A 154 17.39 30.39 -30.14
N ALA A 155 17.95 31.57 -30.38
CA ALA A 155 19.37 31.86 -30.21
C ALA A 155 19.77 31.76 -28.73
N CYS A 156 19.08 32.41 -27.83
CA CYS A 156 19.33 32.39 -26.41
C CYS A 156 19.10 30.99 -25.79
N THR A 157 18.08 30.25 -26.27
CA THR A 157 17.79 28.87 -25.83
C THR A 157 18.94 27.92 -26.22
N ILE A 158 19.39 27.98 -27.48
CA ILE A 158 20.51 27.20 -27.98
C ILE A 158 21.82 27.58 -27.26
N ALA A 159 22.09 28.88 -27.05
CA ALA A 159 23.25 29.33 -26.29
C ALA A 159 23.26 28.75 -24.85
N ALA A 160 22.12 28.72 -24.17
CA ALA A 160 22.01 28.13 -22.84
C ALA A 160 22.28 26.63 -22.86
N ALA A 161 21.68 25.88 -23.80
CA ALA A 161 21.92 24.47 -23.97
C ALA A 161 23.37 24.13 -24.31
N LYS A 162 24.00 24.93 -25.15
CA LYS A 162 25.40 24.77 -25.53
C LYS A 162 26.35 24.96 -24.36
N VAL A 163 26.13 25.94 -23.50
CA VAL A 163 26.93 26.16 -22.27
C VAL A 163 26.88 24.88 -21.39
N VAL A 164 25.68 24.28 -21.22
CA VAL A 164 25.52 23.06 -20.43
C VAL A 164 26.20 21.87 -21.12
N LEU A 165 26.02 21.71 -22.44
CA LEU A 165 26.66 20.64 -23.22
C LEU A 165 28.19 20.71 -23.16
N ASP A 166 28.77 21.87 -23.45
CA ASP A 166 30.22 22.06 -23.50
C ASP A 166 30.85 21.73 -22.13
N ALA A 167 30.24 22.15 -21.04
CA ALA A 167 30.68 21.82 -19.68
C ALA A 167 30.51 20.34 -19.34
N ALA A 168 29.39 19.75 -19.71
CA ALA A 168 29.10 18.34 -19.48
C ALA A 168 30.11 17.43 -20.22
N VAL A 169 30.38 17.70 -21.49
CA VAL A 169 31.35 16.97 -22.30
C VAL A 169 32.76 17.14 -21.73
N LYS A 170 33.18 18.34 -21.35
CA LYS A 170 34.44 18.59 -20.66
C LYS A 170 34.56 17.81 -19.35
N ALA A 171 33.48 17.63 -18.63
CA ALA A 171 33.45 16.82 -17.41
C ALA A 171 33.40 15.29 -17.66
N GLY A 172 33.24 14.88 -18.91
CA GLY A 172 33.32 13.48 -19.35
C GLY A 172 31.99 12.91 -19.86
N ALA A 173 30.93 13.71 -20.06
CA ALA A 173 29.71 13.24 -20.68
C ALA A 173 29.94 12.79 -22.14
N ALA A 174 29.04 11.93 -22.63
CA ALA A 174 29.09 11.54 -24.03
C ALA A 174 28.82 12.73 -24.96
N GLU A 175 29.60 12.87 -26.01
CA GLU A 175 29.33 13.85 -27.07
C GLU A 175 27.92 13.61 -27.67
N GLY A 176 27.18 14.67 -27.92
CA GLY A 176 25.83 14.58 -28.48
C GLY A 176 24.73 14.24 -27.48
N ILE A 177 24.98 14.26 -26.17
CA ILE A 177 23.97 13.96 -25.14
C ILE A 177 22.89 15.06 -25.05
N ILE A 178 23.20 16.27 -25.46
CA ILE A 178 22.26 17.40 -25.60
C ILE A 178 22.24 17.85 -27.05
N GLY A 179 21.05 18.02 -27.62
CA GLY A 179 20.87 18.50 -28.98
C GLY A 179 19.71 19.50 -29.08
N TRP A 180 19.58 20.14 -30.22
CA TRP A 180 18.51 21.13 -30.48
C TRP A 180 18.15 21.20 -31.95
N ILE A 181 16.99 21.80 -32.25
CA ILE A 181 16.55 22.16 -33.59
C ILE A 181 17.05 23.59 -33.87
N ASP A 182 17.82 23.80 -34.95
CA ASP A 182 18.39 25.11 -35.31
C ASP A 182 17.37 26.01 -35.99
N VAL A 183 16.46 25.43 -36.79
CA VAL A 183 15.38 26.15 -37.44
C VAL A 183 14.03 25.53 -37.01
N PRO A 184 13.49 25.97 -35.86
CA PRO A 184 12.30 25.36 -35.33
C PRO A 184 11.04 25.59 -36.21
N SER A 185 10.31 24.48 -36.47
CA SER A 185 9.01 24.47 -37.13
C SER A 185 8.03 23.60 -36.33
N LEU A 186 6.73 23.71 -36.66
CA LEU A 186 5.71 22.85 -36.05
C LEU A 186 5.94 21.39 -36.41
N GLU A 187 6.32 21.12 -37.65
CA GLU A 187 6.63 19.77 -38.15
C GLU A 187 7.76 19.13 -37.38
N LEU A 188 8.90 19.84 -37.24
CA LEU A 188 10.05 19.34 -36.50
C LEU A 188 9.74 19.14 -35.01
N THR A 189 8.98 20.04 -34.39
CA THR A 189 8.53 19.91 -33.01
C THR A 189 7.65 18.68 -32.80
N THR A 190 6.70 18.44 -33.73
CA THR A 190 5.83 17.26 -33.69
C THR A 190 6.63 15.98 -33.91
N THR A 191 7.60 15.96 -34.81
CA THR A 191 8.50 14.82 -35.05
C THR A 191 9.32 14.51 -33.81
N VAL A 192 9.92 15.51 -33.18
CA VAL A 192 10.65 15.31 -31.91
C VAL A 192 9.76 14.70 -30.83
N MET A 193 8.53 15.18 -30.67
CA MET A 193 7.58 14.63 -29.68
C MET A 193 7.18 13.18 -30.04
N ARG A 194 6.95 12.88 -31.31
CA ARG A 194 6.60 11.54 -31.76
C ARG A 194 7.70 10.51 -31.54
N ASP A 195 8.95 10.90 -31.79
CA ASP A 195 10.08 9.96 -31.90
C ASP A 195 10.99 9.95 -30.67
N SER A 196 10.69 10.74 -29.62
CA SER A 196 11.33 10.68 -28.31
C SER A 196 10.74 9.57 -27.40
N ASP A 197 11.36 9.31 -26.27
CA ASP A 197 10.90 8.35 -25.28
C ASP A 197 10.01 9.01 -24.22
N GLU A 198 10.27 10.30 -23.92
CA GLU A 198 9.48 11.12 -23.00
C GLU A 198 9.50 12.60 -23.45
N ILE A 199 8.49 13.34 -23.07
CA ILE A 199 8.33 14.75 -23.46
C ILE A 199 8.24 15.64 -22.23
N LEU A 200 9.11 16.68 -22.16
CA LEU A 200 9.02 17.79 -21.22
C LEU A 200 8.45 19.02 -21.95
N ALA A 201 7.15 19.24 -21.93
CA ALA A 201 6.50 20.33 -22.65
C ALA A 201 6.22 21.54 -21.74
N THR A 202 6.79 22.70 -22.09
CA THR A 202 6.43 23.98 -21.48
C THR A 202 6.06 24.94 -22.60
N GLY A 203 4.79 25.33 -22.65
CA GLY A 203 4.28 26.15 -23.74
C GLY A 203 2.81 26.48 -23.57
N GLY A 204 2.21 27.12 -24.57
CA GLY A 204 0.78 27.41 -24.58
C GLY A 204 -0.09 26.16 -24.63
N PRO A 205 -1.41 26.28 -24.36
CA PRO A 205 -2.34 25.14 -24.25
C PRO A 205 -2.32 24.19 -25.44
N GLY A 206 -2.22 24.72 -26.67
CA GLY A 206 -2.15 23.94 -27.89
C GLY A 206 -0.90 23.05 -27.96
N MET A 207 0.24 23.54 -27.55
CA MET A 207 1.50 22.79 -27.54
C MET A 207 1.47 21.68 -26.50
N VAL A 208 0.96 21.97 -25.32
CA VAL A 208 0.80 20.98 -24.24
C VAL A 208 -0.19 19.87 -24.67
N LYS A 209 -1.30 20.24 -25.30
CA LYS A 209 -2.25 19.29 -25.89
C LYS A 209 -1.60 18.40 -26.95
N SER A 210 -0.76 18.99 -27.82
CA SER A 210 0.01 18.23 -28.82
C SER A 210 0.96 17.21 -28.18
N ALA A 211 1.65 17.60 -27.10
CA ALA A 211 2.54 16.70 -26.35
C ALA A 211 1.76 15.49 -25.79
N TYR A 212 0.64 15.70 -25.14
CA TYR A 212 -0.19 14.61 -24.60
C TYR A 212 -0.87 13.77 -25.69
N SER A 213 -1.09 14.34 -26.87
CA SER A 213 -1.69 13.65 -28.01
C SER A 213 -0.67 12.90 -28.88
N SER A 214 0.62 12.98 -28.58
CA SER A 214 1.70 12.35 -29.38
C SER A 214 1.78 10.83 -29.24
N GLY A 215 1.10 10.25 -28.24
CA GLY A 215 1.20 8.84 -27.91
C GLY A 215 2.46 8.47 -27.10
N LYS A 216 3.21 9.46 -26.62
CA LYS A 216 4.38 9.30 -25.76
C LYS A 216 4.09 9.77 -24.33
N PRO A 217 4.78 9.23 -23.30
CA PRO A 217 4.76 9.81 -21.98
C PRO A 217 5.15 11.29 -22.06
N ALA A 218 4.37 12.15 -21.40
CA ALA A 218 4.59 13.58 -21.44
C ALA A 218 4.38 14.20 -20.06
N LEU A 219 5.27 15.11 -19.71
CA LEU A 219 5.21 15.98 -18.55
C LEU A 219 5.00 17.41 -19.06
N GLY A 220 3.76 17.78 -19.21
CA GLY A 220 3.35 19.10 -19.73
C GLY A 220 2.85 20.01 -18.63
N VAL A 221 3.00 21.32 -18.83
CA VAL A 221 2.48 22.34 -17.94
C VAL A 221 1.40 23.14 -18.67
N GLY A 222 0.20 23.14 -18.09
CA GLY A 222 -0.92 23.95 -18.55
C GLY A 222 -0.75 25.44 -18.22
N PRO A 223 -1.65 26.30 -18.74
CA PRO A 223 -1.70 27.71 -18.38
C PRO A 223 -2.03 27.89 -16.89
N GLY A 224 -1.56 28.95 -16.27
CA GLY A 224 -1.83 29.30 -14.88
C GLY A 224 -2.74 30.50 -14.77
N ASN A 225 -3.90 30.37 -14.16
CA ASN A 225 -4.76 31.50 -13.83
C ASN A 225 -4.90 31.65 -12.31
N THR A 226 -3.77 31.94 -11.64
CA THR A 226 -3.64 31.93 -10.19
C THR A 226 -4.53 32.97 -9.51
N PRO A 227 -5.61 32.60 -8.81
CA PRO A 227 -6.39 33.50 -7.98
C PRO A 227 -5.73 33.64 -6.60
N VAL A 228 -5.92 34.83 -6.03
CA VAL A 228 -5.49 35.16 -4.66
C VAL A 228 -6.70 35.61 -3.85
N ILE A 229 -6.82 35.15 -2.63
CA ILE A 229 -7.79 35.66 -1.65
C ILE A 229 -7.00 36.40 -0.56
N ILE A 230 -7.46 37.65 -0.23
CA ILE A 230 -7.00 38.36 0.97
C ILE A 230 -8.16 38.36 1.96
N ASP A 231 -8.01 37.53 3.03
CA ASP A 231 -8.95 37.45 4.13
C ASP A 231 -8.87 38.68 5.05
N ASP A 232 -9.95 38.98 5.74
CA ASP A 232 -10.00 40.15 6.66
C ASP A 232 -9.08 40.00 7.88
N SER A 233 -8.58 38.81 8.14
CA SER A 233 -7.58 38.53 9.18
C SER A 233 -6.13 38.67 8.69
N ALA A 234 -5.90 38.90 7.41
CA ALA A 234 -4.57 38.99 6.81
C ALA A 234 -3.75 40.19 7.25
N ASP A 235 -2.43 40.05 7.27
CA ASP A 235 -1.53 41.20 7.27
C ASP A 235 -1.54 41.86 5.89
N ILE A 236 -2.28 42.95 5.78
CA ILE A 236 -2.50 43.67 4.51
C ILE A 236 -1.18 44.13 3.86
N LYS A 237 -0.25 44.65 4.68
CA LYS A 237 1.05 45.15 4.16
C LYS A 237 1.88 44.01 3.59
N MET A 238 1.94 42.87 4.31
CA MET A 238 2.63 41.66 3.85
C MET A 238 1.96 41.09 2.59
N ALA A 239 0.64 40.97 2.58
CA ALA A 239 -0.11 40.44 1.44
C ALA A 239 0.10 41.28 0.17
N VAL A 240 -0.14 42.59 0.25
CA VAL A 240 0.03 43.53 -0.90
C VAL A 240 1.47 43.57 -1.39
N ASN A 241 2.45 43.64 -0.49
CA ASN A 241 3.86 43.64 -0.88
C ASN A 241 4.28 42.33 -1.56
N SER A 242 3.82 41.18 -1.06
CA SER A 242 4.09 39.88 -1.65
C SER A 242 3.47 39.72 -3.05
N ILE A 243 2.24 40.17 -3.22
CA ILE A 243 1.56 40.17 -4.53
C ILE A 243 2.28 41.06 -5.52
N ILE A 244 2.68 42.30 -5.13
CA ILE A 244 3.42 43.22 -6.00
C ILE A 244 4.77 42.61 -6.38
N HIS A 245 5.52 42.08 -5.41
CA HIS A 245 6.81 41.42 -5.64
C HIS A 245 6.68 40.25 -6.64
N SER A 246 5.69 39.39 -6.45
CA SER A 246 5.42 38.26 -7.33
C SER A 246 4.99 38.67 -8.73
N LYS A 247 4.03 39.63 -8.81
CA LYS A 247 3.43 40.06 -10.08
C LYS A 247 4.35 40.90 -10.94
N THR A 248 5.31 41.58 -10.34
CA THR A 248 6.30 42.41 -11.08
C THR A 248 7.56 41.62 -11.44
N PHE A 249 7.79 40.46 -10.82
CA PHE A 249 8.95 39.64 -11.12
C PHE A 249 8.95 39.20 -12.59
N ASP A 250 9.99 39.60 -13.32
CA ASP A 250 10.15 39.45 -14.76
C ASP A 250 8.88 39.89 -15.56
N ASN A 251 8.30 40.98 -15.10
CA ASN A 251 7.03 41.53 -15.62
C ASN A 251 5.89 40.47 -15.66
N GLY A 252 5.75 39.66 -14.65
CA GLY A 252 4.66 38.71 -14.49
C GLY A 252 4.72 37.45 -15.37
N MET A 253 5.90 37.09 -15.87
CA MET A 253 6.08 35.97 -16.79
C MET A 253 6.31 34.60 -16.12
N ILE A 254 6.11 34.45 -14.82
CA ILE A 254 5.99 33.10 -14.23
C ILE A 254 4.53 32.69 -14.28
N CYS A 255 4.27 31.47 -14.77
CA CYS A 255 2.90 30.96 -14.92
C CYS A 255 2.14 30.82 -13.58
N ALA A 256 2.85 30.77 -12.45
CA ALA A 256 2.27 30.77 -11.12
C ALA A 256 1.98 32.19 -10.59
N SER A 257 2.30 33.28 -11.36
CA SER A 257 2.06 34.65 -10.87
C SER A 257 0.56 34.91 -10.74
N GLU A 258 0.22 35.77 -9.79
CA GLU A 258 -1.14 36.16 -9.48
C GLU A 258 -1.82 36.77 -10.71
N GLN A 259 -2.99 36.31 -11.07
CA GLN A 259 -3.78 36.87 -12.18
C GLN A 259 -4.95 37.72 -11.67
N SER A 260 -5.40 37.43 -10.46
CA SER A 260 -6.51 38.09 -9.80
C SER A 260 -6.32 38.13 -8.30
N VAL A 261 -6.93 39.12 -7.65
CA VAL A 261 -7.02 39.21 -6.20
C VAL A 261 -8.46 39.48 -5.80
N THR A 262 -9.01 38.60 -4.93
CA THR A 262 -10.34 38.78 -4.31
C THR A 262 -10.16 39.23 -2.88
N VAL A 263 -10.69 40.39 -2.53
CA VAL A 263 -10.52 41.00 -1.22
C VAL A 263 -11.87 41.04 -0.49
N LEU A 264 -11.88 40.69 0.80
CA LEU A 264 -13.09 40.82 1.62
C LEU A 264 -13.47 42.31 1.78
N ASP A 265 -14.76 42.56 1.72
CA ASP A 265 -15.36 43.90 1.71
C ASP A 265 -14.91 44.76 2.90
N SER A 266 -14.78 44.16 4.09
CA SER A 266 -14.36 44.82 5.31
C SER A 266 -12.99 45.50 5.25
N ILE A 267 -12.07 44.94 4.43
CA ILE A 267 -10.69 45.47 4.28
C ILE A 267 -10.39 45.99 2.86
N TYR A 268 -11.37 45.98 1.96
CA TYR A 268 -11.17 46.25 0.55
C TYR A 268 -10.53 47.61 0.29
N ASP A 269 -11.06 48.65 0.93
CA ASP A 269 -10.56 50.04 0.71
C ASP A 269 -9.16 50.26 1.32
N GLU A 270 -8.82 49.54 2.40
CA GLU A 270 -7.49 49.56 2.99
C GLU A 270 -6.47 48.87 2.07
N VAL A 271 -6.81 47.69 1.55
CA VAL A 271 -5.99 46.93 0.58
C VAL A 271 -5.78 47.80 -0.69
N LYS A 272 -6.83 48.47 -1.18
CA LYS A 272 -6.75 49.34 -2.34
C LYS A 272 -5.79 50.54 -2.11
N LYS A 273 -5.87 51.16 -0.94
CA LYS A 273 -4.97 52.25 -0.55
C LYS A 273 -3.53 51.76 -0.47
N GLU A 274 -3.29 50.58 0.09
CA GLU A 274 -1.94 50.01 0.20
C GLU A 274 -1.34 49.69 -1.20
N PHE A 275 -2.12 49.12 -2.12
CA PHE A 275 -1.67 48.92 -3.51
C PHE A 275 -1.31 50.26 -4.18
N ALA A 276 -2.17 51.28 -4.05
CA ALA A 276 -1.92 52.59 -4.62
C ALA A 276 -0.69 53.25 -4.00
N TYR A 277 -0.54 53.20 -2.70
CA TYR A 277 0.61 53.73 -1.97
C TYR A 277 1.94 53.09 -2.44
N ARG A 278 1.93 51.83 -2.80
CA ARG A 278 3.10 51.10 -3.32
C ARG A 278 3.33 51.24 -4.82
N GLY A 279 2.58 52.09 -5.49
CA GLY A 279 2.80 52.45 -6.90
C GLY A 279 2.02 51.61 -7.92
N CYS A 280 0.93 50.95 -7.52
CA CYS A 280 -0.02 50.38 -8.44
C CYS A 280 -1.03 51.43 -8.93
N TYR A 281 -1.45 51.29 -10.17
CA TYR A 281 -2.42 52.20 -10.79
C TYR A 281 -3.77 51.52 -10.96
N PHE A 282 -4.80 52.12 -10.35
CA PHE A 282 -6.19 51.67 -10.53
C PHE A 282 -6.79 52.34 -11.77
N LEU A 283 -7.16 51.50 -12.73
CA LEU A 283 -7.80 51.97 -13.96
C LEU A 283 -9.16 52.63 -13.67
N LYS A 284 -9.42 53.77 -14.22
CA LYS A 284 -10.72 54.45 -14.07
C LYS A 284 -11.81 53.66 -14.76
N LYS A 285 -12.91 53.45 -14.06
CA LYS A 285 -14.11 52.77 -14.62
C LYS A 285 -14.56 53.44 -15.90
N GLY A 286 -14.99 52.63 -16.88
CA GLY A 286 -15.33 53.08 -18.22
C GLY A 286 -14.13 53.11 -19.17
N GLU A 287 -13.77 54.27 -19.68
CA GLU A 287 -12.85 54.40 -20.83
C GLU A 287 -11.46 53.76 -20.62
N GLU A 288 -10.81 53.97 -19.49
CA GLU A 288 -9.47 53.40 -19.24
C GLU A 288 -9.54 51.86 -19.09
N LEU A 289 -10.52 51.39 -18.32
CA LEU A 289 -10.72 49.94 -18.10
C LEU A 289 -11.04 49.22 -19.41
N ASP A 290 -11.92 49.80 -20.25
CA ASP A 290 -12.33 49.20 -21.53
C ASP A 290 -11.19 49.22 -22.56
N LYS A 291 -10.35 50.26 -22.57
CA LYS A 291 -9.15 50.29 -23.41
C LYS A 291 -8.17 49.18 -23.04
N VAL A 292 -7.97 48.93 -21.75
CA VAL A 292 -7.08 47.85 -21.31
C VAL A 292 -7.70 46.50 -21.59
N ARG A 293 -9.03 46.28 -21.38
CA ARG A 293 -9.72 45.02 -21.80
C ARG A 293 -9.41 44.66 -23.25
N LYS A 294 -9.68 45.60 -24.20
CA LYS A 294 -9.41 45.40 -25.61
C LYS A 294 -7.94 45.18 -25.95
N THR A 295 -7.05 45.50 -25.04
CA THR A 295 -5.60 45.30 -25.20
C THR A 295 -5.15 43.94 -24.64
N ILE A 296 -5.80 43.38 -23.59
CA ILE A 296 -5.46 42.11 -23.01
C ILE A 296 -5.79 40.97 -23.98
N ILE A 297 -7.02 40.90 -24.46
CA ILE A 297 -7.54 39.86 -25.35
C ILE A 297 -7.82 40.43 -26.72
N ILE A 298 -7.31 39.78 -27.77
CA ILE A 298 -7.56 40.11 -29.17
C ILE A 298 -8.04 38.86 -29.87
N ASN A 299 -9.21 38.91 -30.49
CA ASN A 299 -9.83 37.77 -31.19
C ASN A 299 -9.90 36.50 -30.31
N GLY A 300 -10.25 36.62 -29.02
CA GLY A 300 -10.41 35.50 -28.08
C GLY A 300 -9.10 34.91 -27.58
N ALA A 301 -7.95 35.49 -27.87
CA ALA A 301 -6.65 35.02 -27.43
C ALA A 301 -5.84 36.13 -26.74
N LEU A 302 -4.92 35.73 -25.85
CA LEU A 302 -4.01 36.65 -25.21
C LEU A 302 -3.18 37.45 -26.24
N ASN A 303 -3.15 38.74 -26.13
CA ASN A 303 -2.36 39.59 -27.01
C ASN A 303 -0.86 39.34 -26.84
N ASN A 304 -0.22 38.80 -27.87
CA ASN A 304 1.22 38.47 -27.88
C ASN A 304 2.16 39.66 -27.59
N LYS A 305 1.65 40.87 -27.64
CA LYS A 305 2.44 42.09 -27.40
C LYS A 305 2.59 42.45 -25.93
N ILE A 306 1.76 41.88 -25.02
CA ILE A 306 1.77 42.24 -23.60
C ILE A 306 2.59 41.33 -22.69
N PRO A 307 2.78 40.03 -22.94
CA PRO A 307 3.58 39.22 -22.05
C PRO A 307 5.00 39.76 -21.86
N GLY A 308 5.38 39.95 -20.59
CA GLY A 308 6.70 40.43 -20.21
C GLY A 308 6.95 41.94 -20.43
N LYS A 309 5.92 42.70 -20.80
CA LYS A 309 6.01 44.17 -20.87
C LYS A 309 5.71 44.80 -19.52
N SER A 310 6.30 45.98 -19.28
CA SER A 310 6.01 46.76 -18.07
C SER A 310 4.57 47.28 -18.08
N ALA A 311 4.02 47.60 -16.91
CA ALA A 311 2.68 48.20 -16.77
C ALA A 311 2.56 49.50 -17.57
N TYR A 312 3.64 50.31 -17.62
CA TYR A 312 3.69 51.52 -18.41
C TYR A 312 3.61 51.28 -19.93
N GLU A 313 4.34 50.30 -20.45
CA GLU A 313 4.29 49.94 -21.88
C GLU A 313 2.91 49.40 -22.27
N ILE A 314 2.27 48.64 -21.39
CA ILE A 314 0.90 48.10 -21.62
C ILE A 314 -0.12 49.22 -21.61
N ALA A 315 -0.03 50.14 -20.64
CA ALA A 315 -0.90 51.31 -20.61
C ALA A 315 -0.76 52.15 -21.86
N LYS A 316 0.48 52.39 -22.30
CA LYS A 316 0.76 53.11 -23.56
C LYS A 316 0.19 52.42 -24.78
N LEU A 317 0.28 51.08 -24.86
CA LEU A 317 -0.30 50.27 -25.93
C LEU A 317 -1.84 50.36 -25.93
N ALA A 318 -2.44 50.43 -24.73
CA ALA A 318 -3.88 50.64 -24.56
C ALA A 318 -4.35 52.10 -24.78
N GLY A 319 -3.45 53.07 -24.93
CA GLY A 319 -3.81 54.48 -25.01
C GLY A 319 -4.31 55.04 -23.68
N VAL A 320 -3.73 54.60 -22.56
CA VAL A 320 -3.98 55.04 -21.18
C VAL A 320 -2.75 55.71 -20.63
N GLU A 321 -2.88 56.92 -20.08
CA GLU A 321 -1.78 57.65 -19.47
C GLU A 321 -1.60 57.26 -18.01
N VAL A 322 -0.42 56.78 -17.65
CA VAL A 322 -0.05 56.39 -16.28
C VAL A 322 1.37 56.89 -15.94
N PRO A 323 1.71 57.07 -14.69
CA PRO A 323 3.09 57.39 -14.29
C PRO A 323 4.08 56.30 -14.79
N LYS A 324 5.24 56.76 -15.25
CA LYS A 324 6.29 55.82 -15.76
C LYS A 324 6.72 54.75 -14.74
N ALA A 325 6.64 55.08 -13.46
CA ALA A 325 6.99 54.18 -12.34
C ALA A 325 5.84 53.25 -11.92
N THR A 326 4.74 53.20 -12.66
CA THR A 326 3.61 52.33 -12.36
C THR A 326 4.06 50.87 -12.37
N LYS A 327 3.81 50.16 -11.27
CA LYS A 327 4.22 48.77 -11.08
C LYS A 327 3.22 47.76 -11.68
N ILE A 328 1.93 47.95 -11.38
CA ILE A 328 0.85 47.07 -11.82
C ILE A 328 -0.34 47.92 -12.27
N LEU A 329 -1.00 47.53 -13.36
CA LEU A 329 -2.32 48.05 -13.73
C LEU A 329 -3.39 47.21 -13.08
N ILE A 330 -4.24 47.79 -12.25
CA ILE A 330 -5.30 47.09 -11.55
C ILE A 330 -6.66 47.47 -12.12
N GLY A 331 -7.39 46.46 -12.63
CA GLY A 331 -8.77 46.60 -13.03
C GLY A 331 -9.73 46.13 -11.93
N GLU A 332 -10.55 47.05 -11.42
CA GLU A 332 -11.64 46.66 -10.51
C GLU A 332 -12.81 46.16 -11.36
N VAL A 333 -13.03 44.86 -11.34
CA VAL A 333 -14.02 44.15 -12.15
C VAL A 333 -14.94 43.29 -11.25
N GLU A 334 -16.12 42.99 -11.75
CA GLU A 334 -17.14 42.28 -10.95
C GLU A 334 -17.28 40.80 -11.39
N SER A 335 -17.24 40.56 -12.72
CA SER A 335 -17.41 39.25 -13.29
C SER A 335 -16.11 38.46 -13.26
N VAL A 336 -16.19 37.23 -12.81
CA VAL A 336 -15.14 36.19 -12.87
C VAL A 336 -15.31 35.25 -14.05
N ASP A 337 -16.37 35.44 -14.84
CA ASP A 337 -16.65 34.65 -16.05
C ASP A 337 -15.57 34.90 -17.11
N ILE A 338 -15.26 33.86 -17.88
CA ILE A 338 -14.22 33.92 -18.92
C ILE A 338 -14.51 34.95 -20.04
N SER A 339 -15.73 35.45 -20.12
CA SER A 339 -16.08 36.56 -21.04
C SER A 339 -15.52 37.90 -20.60
N GLU A 340 -15.07 38.04 -19.34
CA GLU A 340 -14.35 39.21 -18.83
C GLU A 340 -12.85 39.06 -19.13
N GLU A 341 -12.27 39.96 -19.90
CA GLU A 341 -10.87 39.89 -20.32
C GLU A 341 -9.88 39.92 -19.13
N PHE A 342 -10.22 40.55 -18.02
CA PHE A 342 -9.42 40.54 -16.80
C PHE A 342 -9.44 39.21 -16.07
N ALA A 343 -10.40 38.33 -16.37
CA ALA A 343 -10.46 37.00 -15.78
C ALA A 343 -9.44 36.00 -16.37
N HIS A 344 -8.84 36.34 -17.52
CA HIS A 344 -7.85 35.49 -18.19
C HIS A 344 -6.44 35.57 -17.59
N GLU A 345 -5.59 34.57 -17.92
CA GLU A 345 -4.14 34.69 -17.74
C GLU A 345 -3.56 35.79 -18.59
N LYS A 346 -2.71 36.64 -18.01
CA LYS A 346 -2.19 37.87 -18.70
C LYS A 346 -0.67 37.84 -18.87
N LEU A 347 0.07 37.03 -18.13
CA LEU A 347 1.55 36.92 -18.16
C LEU A 347 2.25 38.31 -18.20
N SER A 348 1.72 39.25 -17.45
CA SER A 348 2.10 40.68 -17.45
C SER A 348 1.67 41.35 -16.15
N PRO A 349 2.20 42.53 -15.80
CA PRO A 349 1.79 43.27 -14.59
C PRO A 349 0.42 43.93 -14.74
N VAL A 350 -0.58 43.13 -15.09
CA VAL A 350 -2.00 43.50 -15.11
C VAL A 350 -2.75 42.57 -14.18
N LEU A 351 -3.54 43.10 -13.25
CA LEU A 351 -4.21 42.36 -12.18
C LEU A 351 -5.70 42.70 -12.16
N ALA A 352 -6.55 41.67 -12.07
CA ALA A 352 -7.96 41.85 -11.73
C ALA A 352 -8.11 42.03 -10.21
N MET A 353 -8.99 42.90 -9.77
CA MET A 353 -9.33 43.03 -8.37
C MET A 353 -10.84 42.92 -8.18
N TYR A 354 -11.24 41.91 -7.37
CA TYR A 354 -12.62 41.59 -7.05
C TYR A 354 -12.93 41.94 -5.59
N ARG A 355 -14.19 42.24 -5.32
CA ARG A 355 -14.73 42.44 -3.98
C ARG A 355 -15.58 41.24 -3.62
N ALA A 356 -15.51 40.76 -2.38
CA ALA A 356 -16.38 39.70 -1.84
C ALA A 356 -16.90 40.07 -0.47
N LYS A 357 -18.18 39.82 -0.22
CA LYS A 357 -18.81 40.14 1.07
C LYS A 357 -18.42 39.14 2.16
N THR A 358 -18.19 37.90 1.79
CA THR A 358 -17.83 36.80 2.70
C THR A 358 -16.67 36.00 2.14
N PHE A 359 -16.03 35.22 3.02
CA PHE A 359 -14.98 34.29 2.60
C PHE A 359 -15.49 33.25 1.57
N ASP A 360 -16.75 32.79 1.74
CA ASP A 360 -17.36 31.82 0.82
C ASP A 360 -17.59 32.41 -0.57
N GLU A 361 -17.96 33.66 -0.66
CA GLU A 361 -18.06 34.35 -1.94
C GLU A 361 -16.67 34.53 -2.60
N ALA A 362 -15.65 34.84 -1.79
CA ALA A 362 -14.28 34.95 -2.28
C ALA A 362 -13.77 33.61 -2.81
N LEU A 363 -14.08 32.54 -2.08
CA LEU A 363 -13.72 31.17 -2.46
C LEU A 363 -14.42 30.76 -3.76
N ALA A 364 -15.72 30.99 -3.88
CA ALA A 364 -16.48 30.67 -5.10
C ALA A 364 -15.94 31.42 -6.33
N LYS A 365 -15.54 32.70 -6.19
CA LYS A 365 -14.88 33.47 -7.26
C LYS A 365 -13.55 32.83 -7.64
N ALA A 366 -12.74 32.41 -6.67
CA ALA A 366 -11.46 31.77 -6.92
C ALA A 366 -11.62 30.40 -7.60
N GLU A 367 -12.60 29.59 -7.18
CA GLU A 367 -12.94 28.33 -7.83
C GLU A 367 -13.33 28.50 -9.29
N GLN A 368 -14.19 29.50 -9.60
CA GLN A 368 -14.59 29.79 -10.98
C GLN A 368 -13.40 30.20 -11.86
N LEU A 369 -12.53 31.10 -11.38
CA LEU A 369 -11.32 31.52 -12.09
C LEU A 369 -10.37 30.36 -12.39
N VAL A 370 -10.25 29.39 -11.47
CA VAL A 370 -9.48 28.16 -11.67
C VAL A 370 -10.17 27.25 -12.69
N ALA A 371 -11.48 27.10 -12.59
CA ALA A 371 -12.26 26.26 -13.51
C ALA A 371 -12.16 26.74 -14.96
N ASP A 372 -12.17 28.05 -15.18
CA ASP A 372 -12.18 28.63 -16.52
C ASP A 372 -10.80 28.70 -17.18
N GLY A 373 -9.71 28.62 -16.44
CA GLY A 373 -8.40 28.82 -17.09
C GLY A 373 -7.17 28.35 -16.31
N GLY A 374 -7.31 27.69 -15.18
CA GLY A 374 -6.16 27.38 -14.32
C GLY A 374 -6.22 26.06 -13.55
N TYR A 375 -7.03 25.11 -13.97
CA TYR A 375 -7.13 23.83 -13.28
C TYR A 375 -5.77 23.17 -13.03
N GLY A 376 -5.58 22.75 -11.77
CA GLY A 376 -4.40 22.05 -11.32
C GLY A 376 -3.16 22.90 -11.11
N HIS A 377 -3.16 24.22 -11.49
CA HIS A 377 -1.93 24.99 -11.43
C HIS A 377 -1.61 25.49 -10.01
N THR A 378 -2.01 26.68 -9.62
CA THR A 378 -1.63 27.33 -8.35
C THR A 378 -2.78 28.20 -7.84
N SER A 379 -2.97 28.26 -6.52
CA SER A 379 -3.82 29.24 -5.84
C SER A 379 -3.11 29.79 -4.61
N SER A 380 -3.51 30.98 -4.14
CA SER A 380 -2.89 31.63 -2.99
C SER A 380 -3.93 32.21 -2.05
N LEU A 381 -3.62 32.18 -0.75
CA LEU A 381 -4.46 32.72 0.32
C LEU A 381 -3.60 33.48 1.32
N TYR A 382 -3.94 34.76 1.54
CA TYR A 382 -3.37 35.55 2.62
C TYR A 382 -4.37 35.61 3.77
N ILE A 383 -3.98 35.14 4.95
CA ILE A 383 -4.86 34.92 6.09
C ILE A 383 -4.02 34.80 7.36
N HIS A 384 -4.59 35.13 8.52
CA HIS A 384 -3.93 34.84 9.78
C HIS A 384 -3.88 33.32 10.05
N PRO A 385 -2.73 32.74 10.45
CA PRO A 385 -2.59 31.29 10.63
C PRO A 385 -3.57 30.63 11.62
N SER A 386 -4.17 31.38 12.54
CA SER A 386 -5.17 30.90 13.48
C SER A 386 -6.56 30.60 12.85
N GLN A 387 -6.79 31.03 11.63
CA GLN A 387 -8.05 30.81 10.89
C GLN A 387 -8.06 29.42 10.22
N THR A 388 -7.81 28.36 10.98
CA THR A 388 -7.62 27.00 10.48
C THR A 388 -8.81 26.51 9.66
N GLU A 389 -10.04 26.79 10.09
CA GLU A 389 -11.27 26.40 9.40
C GLU A 389 -11.36 27.01 7.98
N LYS A 390 -11.07 28.30 7.83
CA LYS A 390 -11.05 28.95 6.52
C LYS A 390 -9.93 28.40 5.63
N ILE A 391 -8.75 28.12 6.22
CA ILE A 391 -7.61 27.52 5.52
C ILE A 391 -7.98 26.13 5.00
N GLU A 392 -8.55 25.27 5.84
CA GLU A 392 -8.99 23.92 5.46
C GLU A 392 -10.07 23.98 4.38
N LYS A 393 -11.04 24.87 4.51
CA LYS A 393 -12.08 25.08 3.51
C LYS A 393 -11.52 25.47 2.14
N HIS A 394 -10.55 26.39 2.12
CA HIS A 394 -9.83 26.76 0.90
C HIS A 394 -9.08 25.58 0.29
N GLN A 395 -8.38 24.79 1.13
CA GLN A 395 -7.64 23.62 0.68
C GLN A 395 -8.53 22.55 0.05
N GLN A 396 -9.73 22.34 0.60
CA GLN A 396 -10.70 21.37 0.09
C GLN A 396 -11.37 21.82 -1.21
N ALA A 397 -11.65 23.10 -1.35
CA ALA A 397 -12.36 23.66 -2.50
C ALA A 397 -11.46 23.83 -3.74
N MET A 398 -10.20 24.24 -3.55
CA MET A 398 -9.33 24.65 -4.66
C MET A 398 -8.76 23.45 -5.41
N LYS A 399 -9.14 23.25 -6.66
CA LYS A 399 -8.58 22.23 -7.56
C LYS A 399 -7.25 22.67 -8.18
N THR A 400 -6.26 22.94 -7.32
CA THR A 400 -4.91 23.33 -7.69
C THR A 400 -3.88 22.44 -6.99
N CYS A 401 -2.80 22.08 -7.66
CA CYS A 401 -1.74 21.21 -7.10
C CYS A 401 -0.79 21.95 -6.16
N ARG A 402 -0.80 23.26 -6.18
CA ARG A 402 -0.04 24.14 -5.29
C ARG A 402 -0.97 25.15 -4.65
N ILE A 403 -1.12 25.06 -3.34
CA ILE A 403 -1.88 26.00 -2.51
C ILE A 403 -0.88 26.72 -1.62
N LEU A 404 -0.75 28.02 -1.82
CA LEU A 404 0.25 28.83 -1.15
C LEU A 404 -0.41 29.71 -0.09
N ILE A 405 0.02 29.59 1.16
CA ILE A 405 -0.50 30.39 2.26
C ILE A 405 0.54 31.46 2.63
N ASN A 406 0.13 32.74 2.61
CA ASN A 406 0.96 33.90 2.95
C ASN A 406 2.30 33.93 2.18
N THR A 407 2.28 33.55 0.91
CA THR A 407 3.47 33.36 0.09
C THR A 407 3.29 33.97 -1.29
N PRO A 408 4.29 34.73 -1.81
CA PRO A 408 4.25 35.24 -3.18
C PRO A 408 4.15 34.08 -4.18
N SER A 409 3.17 34.11 -5.08
CA SER A 409 2.84 32.94 -5.89
C SER A 409 3.91 32.57 -6.91
N SER A 410 4.56 33.54 -7.55
CA SER A 410 5.60 33.28 -8.53
C SER A 410 6.78 32.50 -7.94
N GLN A 411 7.38 33.05 -6.90
CA GLN A 411 8.57 32.48 -6.27
C GLN A 411 8.20 31.30 -5.37
N GLY A 412 7.06 31.35 -4.70
CA GLY A 412 6.58 30.22 -3.88
C GLY A 412 6.23 28.99 -4.69
N GLY A 413 5.58 29.17 -5.84
CA GLY A 413 5.13 28.07 -6.69
C GLY A 413 6.26 27.29 -7.35
N ILE A 414 7.36 27.94 -7.71
CA ILE A 414 8.54 27.25 -8.26
C ILE A 414 9.32 26.44 -7.22
N GLY A 415 9.09 26.66 -5.92
CA GLY A 415 9.68 25.90 -4.80
C GLY A 415 11.02 26.42 -4.29
N ASP A 416 11.42 25.90 -3.14
CA ASP A 416 12.72 26.07 -2.47
C ASP A 416 13.13 27.53 -2.11
N LEU A 417 12.21 28.49 -2.18
CA LEU A 417 12.47 29.89 -1.81
C LEU A 417 11.77 30.27 -0.50
N TYR A 418 10.48 30.00 -0.40
CA TYR A 418 9.67 30.28 0.80
C TYR A 418 9.34 29.01 1.61
N ASN A 419 9.44 27.85 0.95
CA ASN A 419 9.25 26.55 1.60
C ASN A 419 10.25 25.56 1.01
N PHE A 420 11.24 25.14 1.80
CA PHE A 420 12.30 24.22 1.39
C PHE A 420 11.83 22.77 1.18
N GLY A 421 10.62 22.43 1.63
CA GLY A 421 9.97 21.14 1.38
C GLY A 421 9.37 21.04 -0.02
N LEU A 422 9.03 22.16 -0.66
CA LEU A 422 8.53 22.18 -2.02
C LEU A 422 9.71 22.16 -3.00
N ALA A 423 9.79 21.09 -3.80
CA ALA A 423 10.90 20.88 -4.71
C ALA A 423 11.02 22.00 -5.76
N PRO A 424 12.25 22.53 -6.03
CA PRO A 424 12.44 23.55 -7.05
C PRO A 424 12.23 22.97 -8.45
N SER A 425 11.49 23.72 -9.28
CA SER A 425 11.19 23.32 -10.66
C SER A 425 10.81 24.52 -11.53
N LEU A 426 11.08 24.39 -12.82
CA LEU A 426 10.52 25.26 -13.87
C LEU A 426 9.52 24.51 -14.76
N THR A 427 9.02 23.39 -14.28
CA THR A 427 7.95 22.59 -14.91
C THR A 427 6.95 22.20 -13.82
N LEU A 428 5.85 22.94 -13.72
CA LEU A 428 4.90 22.85 -12.62
C LEU A 428 3.70 21.98 -13.01
N GLY A 429 3.73 20.70 -12.68
CA GLY A 429 2.66 19.75 -13.00
C GLY A 429 1.30 20.18 -12.45
N CYS A 430 0.23 19.97 -13.21
CA CYS A 430 -1.13 20.40 -12.89
C CYS A 430 -2.07 19.23 -12.59
N GLY A 431 -1.56 18.01 -12.53
CA GLY A 431 -2.33 16.79 -12.25
C GLY A 431 -3.43 16.53 -13.29
N SER A 432 -4.29 15.56 -13.00
CA SER A 432 -5.41 15.22 -13.87
C SER A 432 -6.40 16.36 -14.05
N TRP A 433 -6.54 17.24 -13.09
CA TRP A 433 -7.37 18.45 -13.22
C TRP A 433 -6.92 19.35 -14.38
N GLY A 434 -5.61 19.53 -14.55
CA GLY A 434 -5.01 20.28 -15.64
C GLY A 434 -4.69 19.44 -16.87
N GLY A 435 -5.19 18.20 -16.95
CA GLY A 435 -4.89 17.28 -18.05
C GLY A 435 -3.42 16.84 -18.09
N ASN A 436 -2.74 16.78 -16.93
CA ASN A 436 -1.32 16.44 -16.83
C ASN A 436 -1.10 15.07 -16.16
N SER A 437 0.04 14.44 -16.45
CA SER A 437 0.46 13.18 -15.87
C SER A 437 1.02 13.29 -14.45
N VAL A 438 1.40 14.48 -14.01
CA VAL A 438 1.98 14.75 -12.70
C VAL A 438 1.31 15.91 -12.01
N SER A 439 1.13 15.82 -10.70
CA SER A 439 0.51 16.85 -9.83
C SER A 439 1.52 17.64 -9.00
N GLU A 440 2.80 17.44 -9.20
CA GLU A 440 3.86 18.07 -8.42
C GLU A 440 4.90 18.79 -9.30
N ASN A 441 5.83 19.46 -8.67
CA ASN A 441 6.96 20.09 -9.33
C ASN A 441 7.85 19.01 -9.95
N VAL A 442 8.03 19.06 -11.28
CA VAL A 442 8.82 18.05 -12.01
C VAL A 442 10.29 18.16 -11.65
N GLY A 443 10.91 17.01 -11.36
CA GLY A 443 12.32 16.89 -11.02
C GLY A 443 12.90 15.55 -11.46
N VAL A 444 14.08 15.21 -10.97
CA VAL A 444 14.85 14.02 -11.39
C VAL A 444 14.09 12.70 -11.26
N LYS A 445 13.25 12.53 -10.23
CA LYS A 445 12.48 11.30 -10.02
C LYS A 445 11.48 10.98 -11.14
N HIS A 446 11.10 11.99 -11.93
CA HIS A 446 10.16 11.82 -13.04
C HIS A 446 10.83 11.38 -14.34
N LEU A 447 12.16 11.43 -14.38
CA LEU A 447 12.97 11.09 -15.56
C LEU A 447 13.79 9.80 -15.36
N ILE A 448 13.33 8.93 -14.48
CA ILE A 448 13.90 7.60 -14.24
C ILE A 448 12.82 6.54 -14.26
N ASN A 449 13.12 5.39 -14.85
CA ASN A 449 12.35 4.17 -14.69
C ASN A 449 12.87 3.43 -13.45
N ILE A 450 11.96 2.91 -12.63
CA ILE A 450 12.29 2.13 -11.45
C ILE A 450 12.04 0.64 -11.75
N LYS A 451 13.12 -0.16 -11.72
CA LYS A 451 13.02 -1.63 -11.72
C LYS A 451 12.96 -2.10 -10.28
N THR A 452 11.92 -2.85 -9.93
CA THR A 452 11.83 -3.49 -8.63
C THR A 452 12.29 -4.94 -8.75
N VAL A 453 13.33 -5.29 -7.99
CA VAL A 453 13.78 -6.66 -7.80
C VAL A 453 13.22 -7.14 -6.47
N ALA A 454 12.47 -8.24 -6.49
CA ALA A 454 11.90 -8.86 -5.32
C ALA A 454 12.45 -10.28 -5.19
N GLU A 455 13.13 -10.56 -4.08
CA GLU A 455 13.65 -11.87 -3.75
C GLU A 455 12.64 -12.64 -2.90
N ARG A 456 12.54 -13.95 -3.10
CA ARG A 456 11.78 -14.82 -2.22
C ARG A 456 12.37 -14.76 -0.81
N ARG A 457 11.50 -14.63 0.22
CA ARG A 457 11.89 -14.55 1.62
C ARG A 457 11.13 -15.55 2.46
N GLU A 458 11.85 -16.18 3.39
CA GLU A 458 11.35 -17.16 4.35
C GLU A 458 11.51 -16.67 5.81
N ASN A 459 11.93 -15.43 6.00
CA ASN A 459 12.30 -14.85 7.30
C ASN A 459 11.13 -14.25 8.09
N MET A 460 9.88 -14.57 7.72
CA MET A 460 8.68 -14.05 8.42
C MET A 460 7.96 -15.11 9.25
N LEU A 461 8.60 -16.27 9.48
CA LEU A 461 8.03 -17.36 10.28
C LEU A 461 8.26 -17.10 11.76
N TRP A 462 7.29 -17.51 12.55
CA TRP A 462 7.34 -17.49 14.00
C TRP A 462 6.47 -18.61 14.58
N PHE A 463 6.71 -18.97 15.84
CA PHE A 463 6.04 -20.03 16.55
C PHE A 463 5.41 -19.49 17.83
N ARG A 464 4.12 -19.72 18.06
CA ARG A 464 3.38 -19.25 19.23
C ARG A 464 2.67 -20.40 19.93
N THR A 465 2.76 -20.42 21.26
CA THR A 465 2.08 -21.35 22.15
C THR A 465 1.53 -20.57 23.35
N PRO A 466 0.70 -21.17 24.22
CA PRO A 466 0.38 -20.59 25.51
C PRO A 466 1.63 -20.21 26.30
N GLU A 467 1.51 -19.21 27.17
CA GLU A 467 2.61 -18.77 28.02
C GLU A 467 3.12 -19.92 28.91
N LYS A 468 2.18 -20.78 29.38
CA LYS A 468 2.47 -21.95 30.19
C LYS A 468 1.58 -23.13 29.84
N VAL A 469 2.17 -24.31 29.86
CA VAL A 469 1.44 -25.59 29.74
C VAL A 469 1.82 -26.45 30.94
N TYR A 470 0.88 -26.69 31.84
CA TYR A 470 1.01 -27.65 32.91
C TYR A 470 0.56 -29.01 32.40
N PHE A 471 1.34 -30.06 32.69
CA PHE A 471 1.04 -31.42 32.25
C PHE A 471 1.56 -32.43 33.30
N LYS A 472 0.85 -33.40 33.61
CA LYS A 472 1.02 -34.54 34.49
C LYS A 472 -0.25 -34.73 35.31
N LYS A 473 -0.43 -36.00 35.73
CA LYS A 473 -1.47 -36.34 36.69
C LYS A 473 -1.39 -35.51 37.96
N GLY A 474 -2.50 -34.84 38.30
CA GLY A 474 -2.60 -34.03 39.53
C GLY A 474 -1.95 -32.63 39.41
N CYS A 475 -1.66 -32.15 38.20
CA CYS A 475 -1.05 -30.84 38.03
C CYS A 475 -2.04 -29.67 38.19
N MET A 476 -3.34 -29.89 38.06
CA MET A 476 -4.36 -28.83 38.08
C MET A 476 -4.34 -27.98 39.37
N PRO A 477 -4.31 -28.54 40.58
CA PRO A 477 -4.22 -27.75 41.81
C PRO A 477 -2.93 -26.88 41.89
N VAL A 478 -1.82 -27.42 41.34
CA VAL A 478 -0.52 -26.72 41.32
C VAL A 478 -0.56 -25.55 40.36
N ALA A 479 -1.15 -25.74 39.17
CA ALA A 479 -1.29 -24.70 38.16
C ALA A 479 -2.23 -23.56 38.66
N LEU A 480 -3.36 -23.95 39.24
CA LEU A 480 -4.32 -22.95 39.77
C LEU A 480 -3.76 -22.16 40.96
N ASP A 481 -2.80 -22.71 41.72
CA ASP A 481 -2.16 -21.98 42.84
C ASP A 481 -1.48 -20.69 42.39
N GLU A 482 -1.01 -20.63 41.15
CA GLU A 482 -0.43 -19.40 40.59
C GLU A 482 -1.41 -18.23 40.53
N LEU A 483 -2.71 -18.48 40.38
CA LEU A 483 -3.72 -17.42 40.33
C LEU A 483 -3.71 -16.57 41.58
N GLY A 484 -3.58 -17.21 42.76
CA GLY A 484 -3.51 -16.54 44.03
C GLY A 484 -2.09 -16.05 44.40
N THR A 485 -1.09 -16.91 44.26
CA THR A 485 0.27 -16.68 44.79
C THR A 485 1.13 -15.78 43.91
N VAL A 486 0.97 -15.88 42.60
CA VAL A 486 1.80 -15.17 41.60
C VAL A 486 1.05 -14.04 40.94
N MET A 487 -0.17 -14.33 40.47
CA MET A 487 -0.94 -13.38 39.63
C MET A 487 -1.88 -12.50 40.44
N HIS A 488 -2.12 -12.85 41.74
CA HIS A 488 -2.99 -12.10 42.64
C HIS A 488 -4.41 -11.88 42.12
N LYS A 489 -4.95 -12.86 41.37
CA LYS A 489 -6.31 -12.83 40.82
C LYS A 489 -7.37 -12.89 41.92
N LYS A 490 -8.55 -12.33 41.68
CA LYS A 490 -9.61 -12.17 42.66
C LYS A 490 -10.92 -12.86 42.29
N LYS A 491 -11.23 -12.93 40.99
CA LYS A 491 -12.51 -13.43 40.52
C LYS A 491 -12.31 -14.37 39.33
N ALA A 492 -12.72 -15.62 39.45
CA ALA A 492 -12.66 -16.62 38.38
C ALA A 492 -14.06 -17.00 37.86
N PHE A 493 -14.23 -16.97 36.54
CA PHE A 493 -15.44 -17.42 35.87
C PHE A 493 -15.18 -18.74 35.19
N ILE A 494 -15.92 -19.81 35.56
CA ILE A 494 -15.74 -21.16 35.03
C ILE A 494 -16.76 -21.37 33.89
N VAL A 495 -16.28 -21.88 32.74
CA VAL A 495 -17.13 -22.25 31.58
C VAL A 495 -17.03 -23.75 31.35
N THR A 496 -18.17 -24.47 31.33
CA THR A 496 -18.21 -25.92 31.14
C THR A 496 -19.56 -26.36 30.58
N ASP A 497 -19.74 -27.69 30.41
CA ASP A 497 -20.99 -28.28 30.03
C ASP A 497 -21.74 -28.87 31.25
N SER A 498 -23.03 -29.18 31.06
CA SER A 498 -23.89 -29.69 32.15
C SER A 498 -23.50 -31.07 32.63
N PHE A 499 -22.88 -31.92 31.80
CA PHE A 499 -22.43 -33.23 32.18
C PHE A 499 -21.27 -33.16 33.16
N LEU A 500 -20.24 -32.38 32.82
CA LEU A 500 -19.06 -32.22 33.65
C LEU A 500 -19.42 -31.57 35.01
N TYR A 501 -20.30 -30.57 34.97
CA TYR A 501 -20.78 -29.89 36.18
C TYR A 501 -21.50 -30.89 37.12
N LYS A 502 -22.52 -31.61 36.61
CA LYS A 502 -23.32 -32.57 37.41
C LYS A 502 -22.52 -33.76 37.92
N ASN A 503 -21.45 -34.13 37.21
CA ASN A 503 -20.59 -35.25 37.60
C ASN A 503 -19.37 -34.83 38.45
N GLY A 504 -19.31 -33.56 38.90
CA GLY A 504 -18.37 -33.10 39.88
C GLY A 504 -16.96 -32.75 39.37
N TYR A 505 -16.76 -32.65 38.04
CA TYR A 505 -15.45 -32.28 37.49
C TYR A 505 -15.05 -30.85 37.78
N VAL A 506 -16.00 -29.95 38.05
CA VAL A 506 -15.75 -28.57 38.43
C VAL A 506 -15.30 -28.42 39.88
N LYS A 507 -15.78 -29.37 40.75
CA LYS A 507 -15.55 -29.28 42.20
C LYS A 507 -14.07 -29.13 42.62
N PRO A 508 -13.10 -29.84 42.08
CA PRO A 508 -11.69 -29.63 42.44
C PRO A 508 -11.16 -28.25 42.11
N ILE A 509 -11.72 -27.57 41.06
CA ILE A 509 -11.38 -26.20 40.71
C ILE A 509 -11.98 -25.23 41.73
N GLU A 510 -13.27 -25.37 42.03
CA GLU A 510 -13.97 -24.56 43.03
C GLU A 510 -13.30 -24.65 44.40
N ASP A 511 -13.00 -25.88 44.88
CA ASP A 511 -12.33 -26.12 46.16
C ASP A 511 -10.96 -25.47 46.24
N LYS A 512 -10.21 -25.46 45.12
CA LYS A 512 -8.92 -24.78 45.04
C LYS A 512 -9.04 -23.27 45.03
N LEU A 513 -10.02 -22.71 44.33
CA LEU A 513 -10.32 -21.27 44.32
C LEU A 513 -10.78 -20.78 45.70
N ASP A 514 -11.65 -21.54 46.37
CA ASP A 514 -12.08 -21.27 47.76
C ASP A 514 -10.90 -21.25 48.74
N GLN A 515 -10.00 -22.27 48.63
CA GLN A 515 -8.79 -22.34 49.43
C GLN A 515 -7.92 -21.06 49.32
N MET A 516 -7.88 -20.45 48.14
CA MET A 516 -7.14 -19.22 47.82
C MET A 516 -7.93 -17.93 48.09
N GLY A 517 -9.22 -18.03 48.47
CA GLY A 517 -10.10 -16.88 48.68
C GLY A 517 -10.45 -16.12 47.37
N ILE A 518 -10.39 -16.82 46.25
CA ILE A 518 -10.78 -16.29 44.94
C ILE A 518 -12.29 -16.53 44.74
N GLN A 519 -13.03 -15.45 44.57
CA GLN A 519 -14.48 -15.56 44.26
C GLN A 519 -14.68 -16.25 42.92
N HIS A 520 -15.65 -17.13 42.81
CA HIS A 520 -15.93 -17.84 41.57
C HIS A 520 -17.41 -18.02 41.32
N THR A 521 -17.74 -18.24 40.02
CA THR A 521 -19.04 -18.68 39.55
C THR A 521 -18.86 -19.57 38.31
N CYS A 522 -19.87 -20.38 38.00
CA CYS A 522 -19.80 -21.35 36.92
C CYS A 522 -20.97 -21.23 35.96
N PHE A 523 -20.67 -21.10 34.68
CA PHE A 523 -21.60 -21.25 33.57
C PHE A 523 -21.47 -22.67 33.00
N PHE A 524 -22.50 -23.51 33.13
CA PHE A 524 -22.46 -24.92 32.76
C PHE A 524 -23.46 -25.31 31.67
N GLU A 525 -23.91 -24.34 30.86
CA GLU A 525 -24.93 -24.59 29.82
C GLU A 525 -24.34 -24.78 28.42
N VAL A 526 -23.03 -25.02 28.29
CA VAL A 526 -22.43 -25.25 26.97
C VAL A 526 -22.92 -26.59 26.42
N ALA A 527 -23.51 -26.57 25.23
CA ALA A 527 -23.90 -27.74 24.48
C ALA A 527 -22.81 -28.19 23.51
N PRO A 528 -22.83 -29.49 23.09
CA PRO A 528 -22.06 -29.89 21.91
C PRO A 528 -22.43 -28.97 20.72
N ASP A 529 -21.44 -28.56 19.90
CA ASP A 529 -21.63 -27.59 18.85
C ASP A 529 -22.13 -26.24 19.41
N PRO A 530 -21.31 -25.47 20.12
CA PRO A 530 -21.73 -24.32 20.90
C PRO A 530 -22.30 -23.21 20.02
N THR A 531 -23.36 -22.57 20.51
CA THR A 531 -24.05 -21.51 19.76
C THR A 531 -23.67 -20.13 20.25
N LEU A 532 -23.74 -19.16 19.34
CA LEU A 532 -23.53 -17.74 19.65
C LEU A 532 -24.53 -17.25 20.72
N GLN A 533 -25.76 -17.75 20.68
CA GLN A 533 -26.80 -17.46 21.67
C GLN A 533 -26.44 -17.99 23.06
N CYS A 534 -25.83 -19.20 23.13
CA CYS A 534 -25.28 -19.73 24.36
C CYS A 534 -24.13 -18.85 24.89
N ALA A 535 -23.20 -18.45 24.02
CA ALA A 535 -22.10 -17.57 24.40
C ALA A 535 -22.59 -16.21 24.92
N ARG A 536 -23.63 -15.63 24.30
CA ARG A 536 -24.23 -14.36 24.76
C ARG A 536 -24.78 -14.48 26.19
N ARG A 537 -25.47 -15.56 26.53
CA ARG A 537 -25.95 -15.77 27.91
C ARG A 537 -24.79 -15.87 28.90
N GLY A 538 -23.72 -16.56 28.53
CA GLY A 538 -22.51 -16.64 29.37
C GLY A 538 -21.88 -15.26 29.55
N VAL A 539 -21.80 -14.46 28.51
CA VAL A 539 -21.22 -13.09 28.56
C VAL A 539 -22.06 -12.16 29.47
N GLU A 540 -23.39 -12.30 29.49
CA GLU A 540 -24.23 -11.52 30.42
C GLU A 540 -23.84 -11.83 31.88
N GLN A 541 -23.63 -13.09 32.21
CA GLN A 541 -23.16 -13.49 33.55
C GLN A 541 -21.71 -13.02 33.81
N ILE A 542 -20.82 -13.11 32.82
CA ILE A 542 -19.44 -12.59 32.93
C ILE A 542 -19.44 -11.11 33.26
N ARG A 543 -20.24 -10.32 32.54
CA ARG A 543 -20.35 -8.87 32.74
C ARG A 543 -20.89 -8.49 34.12
N ALA A 544 -21.85 -9.28 34.62
CA ALA A 544 -22.40 -9.07 35.97
C ALA A 544 -21.39 -9.44 37.07
N PHE A 545 -20.55 -10.43 36.82
CA PHE A 545 -19.55 -10.92 37.79
C PHE A 545 -18.20 -10.17 37.72
N GLU A 546 -17.83 -9.66 36.53
CA GLU A 546 -16.57 -8.94 36.26
C GLU A 546 -15.31 -9.74 36.69
N PRO A 547 -15.06 -10.92 36.08
CA PRO A 547 -13.92 -11.74 36.42
C PRO A 547 -12.62 -11.15 35.87
N ASP A 548 -11.51 -11.42 36.57
CA ASP A 548 -10.15 -11.19 36.08
C ASP A 548 -9.49 -12.50 35.58
N THR A 549 -10.22 -13.60 35.62
CA THR A 549 -9.80 -14.91 35.12
C THR A 549 -11.01 -15.67 34.56
N ILE A 550 -10.83 -16.30 33.39
CA ILE A 550 -11.82 -17.21 32.81
C ILE A 550 -11.18 -18.58 32.69
N ILE A 551 -11.86 -19.61 33.18
CA ILE A 551 -11.39 -21.00 33.16
C ILE A 551 -12.37 -21.83 32.34
N ALA A 552 -11.95 -22.32 31.17
CA ALA A 552 -12.74 -23.22 30.34
C ALA A 552 -12.35 -24.68 30.63
N LEU A 553 -13.29 -25.48 31.16
CA LEU A 553 -13.11 -26.87 31.47
C LEU A 553 -13.98 -27.72 30.54
N GLY A 554 -13.39 -28.60 29.72
CA GLY A 554 -14.16 -29.53 28.89
C GLY A 554 -13.45 -29.98 27.63
N GLY A 555 -14.24 -30.43 26.66
CA GLY A 555 -13.76 -30.70 25.30
C GLY A 555 -13.69 -29.40 24.48
N GLY A 556 -13.44 -29.56 23.16
CA GLY A 556 -13.38 -28.43 22.22
C GLY A 556 -14.53 -27.46 22.35
N SER A 557 -15.78 -27.95 22.43
CA SER A 557 -16.99 -27.10 22.55
C SER A 557 -16.98 -26.18 23.76
N ALA A 558 -16.58 -26.65 24.93
CA ALA A 558 -16.51 -25.80 26.12
C ALA A 558 -15.38 -24.78 26.04
N MET A 559 -14.23 -25.16 25.48
CA MET A 559 -13.08 -24.26 25.30
C MET A 559 -13.38 -23.21 24.24
N ASP A 560 -13.99 -23.58 23.12
CA ASP A 560 -14.36 -22.65 22.04
C ASP A 560 -15.42 -21.65 22.51
N ALA A 561 -16.46 -22.13 23.21
CA ALA A 561 -17.44 -21.23 23.85
C ALA A 561 -16.78 -20.27 24.85
N GLY A 562 -15.84 -20.79 25.65
CA GLY A 562 -15.05 -19.97 26.59
C GLY A 562 -14.23 -18.87 25.90
N LYS A 563 -13.54 -19.21 24.81
CA LYS A 563 -12.78 -18.24 24.00
C LYS A 563 -13.68 -17.16 23.39
N ILE A 564 -14.84 -17.55 22.86
CA ILE A 564 -15.81 -16.60 22.30
C ILE A 564 -16.41 -15.71 23.40
N MET A 565 -16.74 -16.28 24.57
CA MET A 565 -17.20 -15.50 25.72
C MET A 565 -16.13 -14.51 26.21
N TRP A 566 -14.87 -14.94 26.25
CA TRP A 566 -13.73 -14.08 26.56
C TRP A 566 -13.60 -12.92 25.57
N LEU A 567 -13.67 -13.21 24.27
CA LEU A 567 -13.64 -12.20 23.21
C LEU A 567 -14.80 -11.18 23.38
N MET A 568 -16.03 -11.65 23.54
CA MET A 568 -17.21 -10.78 23.69
C MET A 568 -17.21 -9.98 25.00
N TYR A 569 -16.52 -10.49 26.03
CA TYR A 569 -16.34 -9.76 27.30
C TYR A 569 -15.34 -8.63 27.18
N GLU A 570 -14.19 -8.89 26.54
CA GLU A 570 -13.16 -7.87 26.36
C GLU A 570 -13.52 -6.88 25.26
N HIS A 571 -14.10 -7.35 24.15
CA HIS A 571 -14.38 -6.59 22.93
C HIS A 571 -15.83 -6.75 22.47
N PRO A 572 -16.78 -6.09 23.12
CA PRO A 572 -18.19 -6.19 22.75
C PRO A 572 -18.52 -5.60 21.37
N GLU A 573 -17.62 -4.78 20.81
CA GLU A 573 -17.72 -4.17 19.48
C GLU A 573 -17.32 -5.13 18.34
N ALA A 574 -16.67 -6.26 18.64
CA ALA A 574 -16.16 -7.17 17.62
C ALA A 574 -17.29 -7.83 16.81
N LYS A 575 -17.10 -7.84 15.47
CA LYS A 575 -18.06 -8.42 14.51
C LYS A 575 -17.55 -9.76 14.02
N PHE A 576 -18.38 -10.80 14.13
CA PHE A 576 -18.00 -12.17 13.75
C PHE A 576 -17.78 -12.32 12.24
N GLU A 577 -18.57 -11.62 11.42
CA GLU A 577 -18.46 -11.62 9.96
C GLU A 577 -17.06 -11.16 9.49
N ASP A 578 -16.52 -10.13 10.13
CA ASP A 578 -15.19 -9.59 9.81
C ASP A 578 -14.08 -10.52 10.29
N MET A 579 -14.24 -11.12 11.49
CA MET A 579 -13.24 -12.01 12.09
C MET A 579 -13.18 -13.38 11.41
N ALA A 580 -14.29 -13.87 10.86
CA ALA A 580 -14.39 -15.15 10.18
C ALA A 580 -13.99 -15.10 8.70
N MET A 581 -13.58 -13.94 8.18
CA MET A 581 -13.09 -13.82 6.80
C MET A 581 -11.91 -14.77 6.55
N ASP A 582 -11.95 -15.46 5.42
CA ASP A 582 -10.86 -16.28 4.95
C ASP A 582 -9.58 -15.47 4.69
N PHE A 583 -8.44 -16.06 4.91
CA PHE A 583 -7.13 -15.46 4.68
C PHE A 583 -6.16 -16.50 4.11
N MET A 584 -5.21 -16.07 3.29
CA MET A 584 -4.14 -16.91 2.77
C MET A 584 -3.00 -17.11 3.80
N ASP A 585 -2.75 -16.07 4.58
CA ASP A 585 -1.76 -16.06 5.66
C ASP A 585 -2.36 -15.29 6.84
N ILE A 586 -2.50 -15.94 7.99
CA ILE A 586 -3.08 -15.33 9.22
C ILE A 586 -2.40 -14.01 9.61
N ARG A 587 -1.14 -13.79 9.22
CA ARG A 587 -0.38 -12.57 9.48
C ARG A 587 -0.75 -11.41 8.56
N LYS A 588 -1.50 -11.67 7.47
CA LYS A 588 -1.86 -10.73 6.41
C LYS A 588 -3.36 -10.73 6.16
N ARG A 589 -4.15 -10.54 7.21
CA ARG A 589 -5.62 -10.44 7.07
C ARG A 589 -6.06 -9.00 6.91
N VAL A 590 -7.22 -8.85 6.27
CA VAL A 590 -7.90 -7.55 6.11
C VAL A 590 -8.39 -7.01 7.45
N TYR A 591 -8.93 -7.90 8.30
CA TYR A 591 -9.41 -7.55 9.63
C TYR A 591 -8.27 -7.59 10.66
N THR A 592 -8.12 -6.52 11.44
CA THR A 592 -7.20 -6.50 12.58
C THR A 592 -7.93 -7.02 13.80
N PHE A 593 -7.51 -8.19 14.30
CA PHE A 593 -8.10 -8.81 15.49
C PHE A 593 -7.74 -7.99 16.73
N PRO A 594 -8.69 -7.75 17.65
CA PRO A 594 -8.42 -6.99 18.86
C PRO A 594 -7.47 -7.74 19.78
N LYS A 595 -6.66 -7.01 20.54
CA LYS A 595 -5.74 -7.59 21.51
C LYS A 595 -6.50 -8.16 22.70
N MET A 596 -6.19 -9.40 23.07
CA MET A 596 -6.85 -10.13 24.15
C MET A 596 -6.00 -10.16 25.44
N GLY A 597 -6.66 -10.43 26.57
CA GLY A 597 -6.00 -10.69 27.85
C GLY A 597 -5.81 -9.43 28.73
N GLU A 598 -6.43 -8.32 28.39
CA GLU A 598 -6.34 -7.09 29.20
C GLU A 598 -7.28 -7.08 30.40
N LYS A 599 -8.48 -7.67 30.26
CA LYS A 599 -9.47 -7.76 31.35
C LYS A 599 -9.37 -9.07 32.12
N ALA A 600 -9.21 -10.18 31.42
CA ALA A 600 -9.23 -11.51 32.03
C ALA A 600 -8.13 -12.42 31.47
N TYR A 601 -7.46 -13.14 32.35
CA TYR A 601 -6.52 -14.20 32.02
C TYR A 601 -7.29 -15.47 31.65
N PHE A 602 -7.00 -16.09 30.49
CA PHE A 602 -7.73 -17.25 30.01
C PHE A 602 -6.98 -18.56 30.24
N ILE A 603 -7.64 -19.50 30.91
CA ILE A 603 -7.11 -20.84 31.20
C ILE A 603 -7.98 -21.88 30.51
N ALA A 604 -7.35 -22.83 29.80
CA ALA A 604 -8.03 -23.94 29.16
C ALA A 604 -7.63 -25.28 29.82
N ILE A 605 -8.62 -26.08 30.21
CA ILE A 605 -8.44 -27.38 30.89
C ILE A 605 -9.19 -28.43 30.07
N PRO A 606 -8.49 -29.26 29.25
CA PRO A 606 -9.14 -30.30 28.44
C PRO A 606 -9.59 -31.50 29.30
N THR A 607 -10.73 -32.11 28.92
CA THR A 607 -11.26 -33.37 29.45
C THR A 607 -11.25 -34.51 28.43
N SER A 608 -10.80 -34.20 27.21
CA SER A 608 -10.60 -35.15 26.10
C SER A 608 -9.21 -34.99 25.50
N SER A 609 -8.71 -36.03 24.86
CA SER A 609 -7.40 -36.00 24.17
C SER A 609 -7.64 -36.07 22.65
N GLY A 610 -7.95 -34.93 22.03
CA GLY A 610 -8.32 -34.87 20.61
C GLY A 610 -8.07 -33.53 20.00
N THR A 611 -8.88 -32.53 20.32
CA THR A 611 -8.94 -31.26 19.61
C THR A 611 -7.73 -30.36 19.80
N GLY A 612 -6.99 -30.48 20.92
CA GLY A 612 -5.90 -29.58 21.23
C GLY A 612 -6.32 -28.11 21.42
N SER A 613 -7.62 -27.81 21.61
CA SER A 613 -8.14 -26.45 21.73
C SER A 613 -7.50 -25.66 22.87
N GLU A 614 -6.97 -26.33 23.89
CA GLU A 614 -6.23 -25.71 25.00
C GLU A 614 -4.95 -25.00 24.59
N VAL A 615 -4.40 -25.31 23.40
CA VAL A 615 -3.15 -24.73 22.88
C VAL A 615 -3.28 -24.17 21.46
N THR A 616 -4.51 -23.90 21.03
CA THR A 616 -4.78 -23.43 19.67
C THR A 616 -5.45 -22.07 19.63
N PRO A 617 -5.25 -21.29 18.55
CA PRO A 617 -5.85 -19.98 18.35
C PRO A 617 -7.24 -20.04 17.67
N PHE A 618 -7.87 -21.20 17.68
CA PHE A 618 -9.15 -21.45 16.99
C PHE A 618 -10.30 -21.46 17.96
N ALA A 619 -11.46 -20.98 17.49
CA ALA A 619 -12.75 -21.17 18.16
C ALA A 619 -13.87 -21.23 17.11
N ILE A 620 -14.69 -22.28 17.16
CA ILE A 620 -15.82 -22.45 16.24
C ILE A 620 -17.10 -22.24 17.02
N ILE A 621 -17.95 -21.35 16.53
CA ILE A 621 -19.25 -21.02 17.12
C ILE A 621 -20.33 -21.02 16.05
N THR A 622 -21.50 -21.58 16.35
CA THR A 622 -22.64 -21.64 15.43
C THR A 622 -23.65 -20.56 15.78
N ASP A 623 -24.07 -19.77 14.81
CA ASP A 623 -25.23 -18.91 14.97
C ASP A 623 -26.50 -19.79 14.82
N ALA A 624 -27.25 -19.98 15.92
CA ALA A 624 -28.45 -20.84 15.92
C ALA A 624 -29.61 -20.25 15.09
N ASP A 625 -29.65 -18.94 14.87
CA ASP A 625 -30.72 -18.26 14.12
C ASP A 625 -30.54 -18.44 12.60
N THR A 626 -29.30 -18.44 12.14
CA THR A 626 -28.94 -18.53 10.71
C THR A 626 -28.38 -19.90 10.31
N GLY A 627 -27.93 -20.73 11.28
CA GLY A 627 -27.23 -21.97 11.05
C GLY A 627 -25.77 -21.78 10.56
N VAL A 628 -25.26 -20.54 10.51
CA VAL A 628 -23.91 -20.23 10.05
C VAL A 628 -22.89 -20.60 11.12
N LYS A 629 -21.86 -21.34 10.73
CA LYS A 629 -20.68 -21.62 11.57
C LYS A 629 -19.60 -20.57 11.34
N TRP A 630 -19.16 -19.94 12.43
CA TRP A 630 -18.11 -18.92 12.45
C TRP A 630 -16.80 -19.53 12.95
N PRO A 631 -15.88 -19.88 12.07
CA PRO A 631 -14.53 -20.33 12.46
C PRO A 631 -13.66 -19.10 12.74
N ILE A 632 -13.63 -18.69 14.00
CA ILE A 632 -12.79 -17.56 14.42
C ILE A 632 -11.37 -18.03 14.66
N THR A 633 -10.42 -17.43 13.97
CA THR A 633 -9.02 -17.86 13.99
C THR A 633 -8.14 -16.63 14.14
N ASP A 634 -7.49 -16.50 15.28
CA ASP A 634 -6.44 -15.51 15.49
C ASP A 634 -5.61 -15.90 16.70
N TYR A 635 -4.30 -15.60 16.65
CA TYR A 635 -3.39 -15.91 17.76
C TYR A 635 -3.72 -15.18 19.06
N GLU A 636 -4.53 -14.14 19.02
CA GLU A 636 -5.04 -13.47 20.22
C GLU A 636 -6.05 -14.33 21.00
N LEU A 637 -6.69 -15.34 20.35
CA LEU A 637 -7.53 -16.33 21.04
C LEU A 637 -6.76 -17.49 21.66
N MET A 638 -5.43 -17.52 21.54
CA MET A 638 -4.62 -18.54 22.21
C MET A 638 -4.78 -18.43 23.72
N PRO A 639 -5.14 -19.51 24.43
CA PRO A 639 -5.18 -19.48 25.89
C PRO A 639 -3.85 -19.02 26.50
N ASN A 640 -3.93 -18.25 27.57
CA ASN A 640 -2.71 -17.85 28.29
C ASN A 640 -2.07 -19.06 29.00
N MET A 641 -2.88 -19.94 29.58
CA MET A 641 -2.42 -21.14 30.25
C MET A 641 -3.25 -22.35 29.82
N ALA A 642 -2.57 -23.46 29.56
CA ALA A 642 -3.19 -24.78 29.38
C ALA A 642 -2.87 -25.69 30.58
N ILE A 643 -3.86 -26.41 31.09
CA ILE A 643 -3.68 -27.37 32.19
C ILE A 643 -4.14 -28.75 31.73
N VAL A 644 -3.19 -29.59 31.31
CA VAL A 644 -3.40 -30.93 30.74
C VAL A 644 -3.26 -31.97 31.87
N ASP A 645 -4.28 -32.01 32.74
CA ASP A 645 -4.32 -32.98 33.83
C ASP A 645 -5.07 -34.25 33.41
N VAL A 646 -4.37 -35.36 33.43
CA VAL A 646 -4.93 -36.64 32.96
C VAL A 646 -6.12 -37.12 33.80
N ASP A 647 -6.23 -36.71 35.04
CA ASP A 647 -7.37 -37.09 35.90
C ASP A 647 -8.72 -36.69 35.29
N ASN A 648 -8.73 -35.60 34.50
CA ASN A 648 -9.93 -35.12 33.79
C ASN A 648 -10.33 -36.03 32.59
N ALA A 649 -9.42 -36.85 32.09
CA ALA A 649 -9.65 -37.68 30.90
C ALA A 649 -9.77 -39.21 31.21
N MET A 650 -9.59 -39.62 32.49
CA MET A 650 -9.56 -41.03 32.87
C MET A 650 -10.84 -41.79 32.54
N THR A 651 -11.98 -41.13 32.61
CA THR A 651 -13.30 -41.78 32.43
C THR A 651 -13.84 -41.69 31.01
N ALA A 652 -13.06 -41.19 30.05
CA ALA A 652 -13.49 -41.05 28.65
C ALA A 652 -13.91 -42.43 28.08
N PRO A 653 -15.13 -42.56 27.48
CA PRO A 653 -15.60 -43.81 26.93
C PRO A 653 -14.83 -44.20 25.67
N LYS A 654 -14.85 -45.51 25.31
CA LYS A 654 -14.15 -46.10 24.16
C LYS A 654 -14.42 -45.31 22.86
N GLY A 655 -15.65 -45.02 22.55
CA GLY A 655 -16.01 -44.30 21.34
C GLY A 655 -15.41 -42.89 21.26
N LEU A 656 -15.39 -42.15 22.37
CA LEU A 656 -14.74 -40.87 22.45
C LEU A 656 -13.21 -41.00 22.33
N THR A 657 -12.63 -42.01 23.01
CA THR A 657 -11.18 -42.28 22.98
C THR A 657 -10.71 -42.62 21.57
N SER A 658 -11.48 -43.43 20.83
CA SER A 658 -11.20 -43.81 19.45
C SER A 658 -11.26 -42.59 18.53
N ALA A 659 -12.37 -41.85 18.55
CA ALA A 659 -12.61 -40.69 17.68
C ALA A 659 -11.58 -39.58 17.97
N SER A 660 -11.37 -39.19 19.23
CA SER A 660 -10.43 -38.15 19.58
C SER A 660 -8.97 -38.53 19.34
N GLY A 661 -8.62 -39.84 19.62
CA GLY A 661 -7.24 -40.30 19.43
C GLY A 661 -6.81 -40.36 17.96
N ILE A 662 -7.71 -40.77 17.05
CA ILE A 662 -7.41 -40.75 15.61
C ILE A 662 -7.41 -39.30 15.05
N ASP A 663 -8.14 -38.41 15.68
CA ASP A 663 -8.11 -36.99 15.37
C ASP A 663 -6.72 -36.37 15.66
N VAL A 664 -6.12 -36.74 16.82
CA VAL A 664 -4.73 -36.38 17.14
C VAL A 664 -3.75 -36.84 16.06
N MET A 665 -3.94 -38.08 15.56
CA MET A 665 -3.14 -38.62 14.48
C MET A 665 -3.25 -37.79 13.23
N THR A 666 -4.48 -37.39 12.86
CA THR A 666 -4.77 -36.58 11.67
C THR A 666 -4.19 -35.21 11.80
N HIS A 667 -4.37 -34.51 12.93
CA HIS A 667 -3.77 -33.23 13.24
C HIS A 667 -2.25 -33.25 13.05
N ALA A 668 -1.58 -34.23 13.63
CA ALA A 668 -0.14 -34.37 13.59
C ALA A 668 0.37 -34.63 12.15
N ILE A 669 -0.31 -35.54 11.41
CA ILE A 669 0.05 -35.87 10.03
C ILE A 669 -0.12 -34.67 9.10
N GLU A 670 -1.25 -33.94 9.19
CA GLU A 670 -1.51 -32.77 8.35
C GLU A 670 -0.56 -31.61 8.68
N ALA A 671 -0.35 -31.33 9.97
CA ALA A 671 0.62 -30.32 10.39
C ALA A 671 2.04 -30.63 9.89
N TYR A 672 2.43 -31.90 9.84
CA TYR A 672 3.75 -32.33 9.40
C TYR A 672 3.98 -32.11 7.90
N VAL A 673 2.98 -32.31 7.07
CA VAL A 673 3.09 -32.13 5.61
C VAL A 673 2.60 -30.79 5.11
N SER A 674 2.08 -29.95 5.98
CA SER A 674 1.61 -28.61 5.64
C SER A 674 2.68 -27.77 4.96
N ILE A 675 2.28 -26.91 4.02
CA ILE A 675 3.18 -25.93 3.40
C ILE A 675 3.77 -24.93 4.41
N MET A 676 3.19 -24.84 5.60
CA MET A 676 3.61 -23.98 6.72
C MET A 676 4.43 -24.72 7.78
N ALA A 677 4.71 -25.99 7.59
CA ALA A 677 5.47 -26.81 8.53
C ALA A 677 6.89 -26.23 8.78
N THR A 678 7.38 -26.38 10.01
CA THR A 678 8.70 -25.91 10.44
C THR A 678 9.35 -26.98 11.34
N ASP A 679 10.65 -26.86 11.59
CA ASP A 679 11.38 -27.77 12.52
C ASP A 679 10.71 -27.83 13.90
N PHE A 680 10.12 -26.72 14.38
CA PHE A 680 9.41 -26.68 15.66
C PHE A 680 8.11 -27.48 15.62
N THR A 681 7.31 -27.32 14.55
CA THR A 681 6.04 -28.05 14.38
C THR A 681 6.29 -29.52 14.08
N ASP A 682 7.34 -29.82 13.33
CA ASP A 682 7.74 -31.19 12.97
C ASP A 682 8.09 -32.03 14.18
N GLY A 683 8.91 -31.52 15.08
CA GLY A 683 9.29 -32.23 16.30
C GLY A 683 8.09 -32.60 17.19
N LEU A 684 7.10 -31.68 17.28
CA LEU A 684 5.85 -31.94 18.01
C LEU A 684 4.95 -32.95 17.30
N ALA A 685 4.77 -32.80 16.00
CA ALA A 685 3.92 -33.65 15.18
C ALA A 685 4.46 -35.09 15.13
N MET A 686 5.76 -35.30 14.88
CA MET A 686 6.42 -36.61 14.89
C MET A 686 6.23 -37.32 16.24
N LYS A 687 6.44 -36.58 17.33
CA LYS A 687 6.28 -37.17 18.69
C LYS A 687 4.84 -37.52 18.97
N ALA A 688 3.88 -36.73 18.53
CA ALA A 688 2.45 -36.99 18.66
C ALA A 688 2.06 -38.27 17.88
N VAL A 689 2.46 -38.41 16.60
CA VAL A 689 2.19 -39.59 15.77
C VAL A 689 2.71 -40.87 16.46
N LYS A 690 3.96 -40.83 16.94
CA LYS A 690 4.53 -42.00 17.63
C LYS A 690 3.78 -42.32 18.90
N ALA A 691 3.41 -41.34 19.71
CA ALA A 691 2.68 -41.57 20.94
C ALA A 691 1.28 -42.15 20.68
N VAL A 692 0.58 -41.75 19.61
CA VAL A 692 -0.70 -42.30 19.23
C VAL A 692 -0.55 -43.79 18.87
N PHE A 693 0.43 -44.18 18.05
CA PHE A 693 0.67 -45.60 17.75
C PHE A 693 0.99 -46.43 18.97
N ASP A 694 1.80 -45.88 19.87
CA ASP A 694 2.28 -46.65 21.06
C ASP A 694 1.20 -46.76 22.13
N TYR A 695 0.30 -45.80 22.29
CA TYR A 695 -0.57 -45.71 23.47
C TYR A 695 -2.08 -45.65 23.18
N LEU A 696 -2.52 -45.25 21.97
CA LEU A 696 -3.97 -45.20 21.69
C LEU A 696 -4.66 -46.56 21.82
N PRO A 697 -4.08 -47.70 21.36
CA PRO A 697 -4.70 -49.01 21.55
C PRO A 697 -4.93 -49.36 23.04
N SER A 698 -3.95 -49.10 23.91
CA SER A 698 -4.12 -49.32 25.36
C SER A 698 -5.13 -48.36 25.99
N ALA A 699 -5.09 -47.07 25.60
CA ALA A 699 -6.06 -46.08 26.08
C ALA A 699 -7.50 -46.44 25.64
N TYR A 700 -7.68 -47.04 24.46
CA TYR A 700 -8.98 -47.50 23.96
C TYR A 700 -9.46 -48.77 24.72
N GLU A 701 -8.59 -49.76 24.88
CA GLU A 701 -8.97 -51.01 25.51
C GLU A 701 -9.13 -50.90 27.02
N ASN A 702 -8.22 -50.22 27.73
CA ASN A 702 -8.13 -50.25 29.20
C ASN A 702 -7.91 -48.83 29.80
N GLY A 703 -8.30 -47.77 29.11
CA GLY A 703 -7.97 -46.37 29.47
C GLY A 703 -8.38 -45.97 30.89
N ALA A 704 -9.47 -46.51 31.42
CA ALA A 704 -9.92 -46.22 32.80
C ALA A 704 -8.92 -46.71 33.87
N ASN A 705 -8.11 -47.73 33.57
CA ASN A 705 -7.12 -48.33 34.48
C ASN A 705 -5.67 -48.14 34.02
N ASP A 706 -5.45 -47.39 32.88
CA ASP A 706 -4.12 -47.13 32.36
C ASP A 706 -3.84 -45.60 32.33
N PRO A 707 -3.46 -45.01 33.46
CA PRO A 707 -3.17 -43.58 33.51
C PRO A 707 -1.96 -43.20 32.69
N ILE A 708 -1.04 -44.10 32.38
CA ILE A 708 0.11 -43.84 31.54
C ILE A 708 -0.33 -43.64 30.07
N ALA A 709 -1.13 -44.57 29.58
CA ALA A 709 -1.67 -44.44 28.22
C ALA A 709 -2.51 -43.15 28.07
N ARG A 710 -3.37 -42.84 29.05
CA ARG A 710 -4.16 -41.62 29.07
C ARG A 710 -3.29 -40.37 29.10
N GLU A 711 -2.24 -40.31 29.95
CA GLU A 711 -1.30 -39.21 30.03
C GLU A 711 -0.58 -39.01 28.69
N LYS A 712 -0.12 -40.11 28.07
CA LYS A 712 0.57 -40.05 26.79
C LYS A 712 -0.32 -39.56 25.64
N MET A 713 -1.60 -39.97 25.66
CA MET A 713 -2.58 -39.48 24.68
C MET A 713 -2.94 -38.01 24.91
N ALA A 714 -3.07 -37.55 26.17
CA ALA A 714 -3.29 -36.13 26.48
C ALA A 714 -2.11 -35.28 26.01
N ASN A 715 -0.87 -35.73 26.29
CA ASN A 715 0.33 -35.04 25.82
C ASN A 715 0.43 -35.02 24.28
N ALA A 716 0.06 -36.14 23.62
CA ALA A 716 0.04 -36.22 22.16
C ALA A 716 -0.97 -35.24 21.55
N SER A 717 -2.16 -35.14 22.15
CA SER A 717 -3.18 -34.16 21.75
C SER A 717 -2.65 -32.72 21.86
N CYS A 718 -2.05 -32.38 22.99
CA CYS A 718 -1.46 -31.07 23.23
C CYS A 718 -0.32 -30.75 22.24
N MET A 719 0.60 -31.70 22.00
CA MET A 719 1.70 -31.53 21.03
C MET A 719 1.18 -31.38 19.59
N ALA A 720 0.20 -32.18 19.17
CA ALA A 720 -0.43 -32.04 17.86
C ALA A 720 -1.15 -30.70 17.76
N GLY A 721 -1.82 -30.25 18.84
CA GLY A 721 -2.45 -28.96 18.95
C GLY A 721 -1.46 -27.79 18.72
N MET A 722 -0.31 -27.83 19.39
CA MET A 722 0.76 -26.82 19.18
C MET A 722 1.33 -26.87 17.75
N ALA A 723 1.44 -28.05 17.15
CA ALA A 723 1.94 -28.20 15.80
C ALA A 723 0.98 -27.56 14.79
N PHE A 724 -0.30 -27.96 14.78
CA PHE A 724 -1.22 -27.42 13.80
C PHE A 724 -1.68 -25.98 14.11
N ALA A 725 -1.59 -25.51 15.34
CA ALA A 725 -1.78 -24.09 15.66
C ALA A 725 -0.81 -23.19 14.88
N ASN A 726 0.37 -23.69 14.52
CA ASN A 726 1.42 -22.93 13.82
C ASN A 726 1.63 -23.38 12.36
N ALA A 727 1.33 -24.63 12.02
CA ALA A 727 1.45 -25.16 10.66
C ALA A 727 0.10 -25.24 9.93
N PHE A 728 -1.01 -25.02 10.62
CA PHE A 728 -2.37 -25.27 10.14
C PHE A 728 -2.63 -26.73 9.76
N LEU A 729 -3.79 -27.00 9.18
CA LEU A 729 -4.27 -28.31 8.75
C LEU A 729 -4.30 -28.36 7.21
N GLY A 730 -4.98 -29.34 6.65
CA GLY A 730 -5.02 -29.54 5.22
C GLY A 730 -6.37 -30.03 4.69
N LEU A 731 -6.31 -30.69 3.56
CA LEU A 731 -7.47 -31.18 2.82
C LEU A 731 -8.30 -32.20 3.61
N ASN A 732 -7.67 -32.98 4.47
CA ASN A 732 -8.38 -33.99 5.27
C ASN A 732 -9.42 -33.33 6.18
N HIS A 733 -9.02 -32.35 6.94
CA HIS A 733 -9.94 -31.59 7.80
C HIS A 733 -10.99 -30.82 7.00
N SER A 734 -10.61 -30.18 5.90
CA SER A 734 -11.56 -29.48 5.02
C SER A 734 -12.70 -30.39 4.57
N MET A 735 -12.37 -31.58 4.14
CA MET A 735 -13.36 -32.58 3.70
C MET A 735 -14.14 -33.18 4.88
N ALA A 736 -13.46 -33.50 5.99
CA ALA A 736 -14.10 -34.04 7.18
C ALA A 736 -15.11 -33.11 7.82
N HIS A 737 -14.87 -31.80 7.83
CA HIS A 737 -15.82 -30.81 8.31
C HIS A 737 -17.17 -30.92 7.60
N LYS A 738 -17.16 -31.16 6.28
CA LYS A 738 -18.38 -31.25 5.49
C LYS A 738 -19.09 -32.58 5.67
N LEU A 739 -18.35 -33.69 5.86
CA LEU A 739 -18.95 -34.98 6.26
C LEU A 739 -19.67 -34.85 7.62
N GLY A 740 -19.08 -34.16 8.57
CA GLY A 740 -19.72 -33.90 9.85
C GLY A 740 -20.96 -33.02 9.71
N ALA A 741 -20.90 -31.95 8.91
CA ALA A 741 -21.98 -31.00 8.74
C ALA A 741 -23.18 -31.60 7.99
N PHE A 742 -22.98 -32.34 6.91
CA PHE A 742 -24.04 -32.89 6.06
C PHE A 742 -24.55 -34.26 6.54
N HIS A 743 -23.66 -35.12 7.08
CA HIS A 743 -23.99 -36.50 7.39
C HIS A 743 -23.85 -36.86 8.87
N HIS A 744 -23.61 -35.89 9.74
CA HIS A 744 -23.52 -36.02 11.19
C HIS A 744 -22.49 -37.07 11.69
N LEU A 745 -21.46 -37.33 10.91
CA LEU A 745 -20.34 -38.13 11.40
C LEU A 745 -19.58 -37.39 12.50
N PRO A 746 -19.25 -38.06 13.62
CA PRO A 746 -18.35 -37.46 14.61
C PRO A 746 -17.04 -37.03 13.97
N HIS A 747 -16.52 -35.87 14.35
CA HIS A 747 -15.38 -35.20 13.69
C HIS A 747 -14.16 -36.11 13.49
N GLY A 748 -13.69 -36.78 14.55
CA GLY A 748 -12.55 -37.69 14.43
C GLY A 748 -12.82 -38.91 13.54
N ILE A 749 -14.08 -39.38 13.49
CA ILE A 749 -14.49 -40.46 12.59
C ILE A 749 -14.48 -39.96 11.13
N ALA A 750 -15.02 -38.76 10.87
CA ALA A 750 -15.00 -38.15 9.56
C ALA A 750 -13.54 -37.98 9.05
N ASN A 751 -12.64 -37.55 9.93
CA ASN A 751 -11.21 -37.47 9.61
C ASN A 751 -10.63 -38.86 9.30
N ALA A 752 -10.92 -39.87 10.11
CA ALA A 752 -10.33 -41.20 9.99
C ALA A 752 -10.69 -41.92 8.68
N VAL A 753 -11.94 -41.78 8.21
CA VAL A 753 -12.41 -42.52 7.02
C VAL A 753 -11.82 -42.00 5.70
N ILE A 754 -11.33 -40.76 5.68
CA ILE A 754 -10.74 -40.15 4.46
C ILE A 754 -9.22 -40.04 4.54
N LEU A 755 -8.61 -40.19 5.73
CA LEU A 755 -7.19 -39.86 5.98
C LEU A 755 -6.23 -40.53 4.99
N THR A 756 -6.31 -41.80 4.79
CA THR A 756 -5.33 -42.56 3.99
C THR A 756 -5.47 -42.24 2.48
N ASP A 757 -6.67 -41.95 2.01
CA ASP A 757 -6.89 -41.53 0.63
C ASP A 757 -6.40 -40.12 0.37
N VAL A 758 -6.58 -39.19 1.31
CA VAL A 758 -5.99 -37.83 1.24
C VAL A 758 -4.47 -37.92 1.32
N MET A 759 -3.89 -38.76 2.16
CA MET A 759 -2.43 -38.94 2.20
C MET A 759 -1.89 -39.43 0.84
N ARG A 760 -2.54 -40.43 0.19
CA ARG A 760 -2.16 -40.88 -1.17
C ARG A 760 -2.31 -39.78 -2.20
N TYR A 761 -3.37 -38.98 -2.09
CA TYR A 761 -3.58 -37.83 -2.95
C TYR A 761 -2.45 -36.81 -2.82
N ASN A 762 -2.05 -36.48 -1.60
CA ASN A 762 -0.97 -35.54 -1.31
C ASN A 762 0.43 -36.05 -1.68
N ALA A 763 0.65 -37.35 -1.69
CA ALA A 763 1.94 -37.98 -1.96
C ALA A 763 2.39 -37.92 -3.44
N ALA A 764 1.59 -37.30 -4.33
CA ALA A 764 1.95 -37.17 -5.73
C ALA A 764 3.19 -36.28 -5.90
N GLU A 765 4.24 -36.78 -6.58
CA GLU A 765 5.45 -35.99 -6.87
C GLU A 765 5.20 -34.91 -7.95
N VAL A 766 4.27 -35.18 -8.86
CA VAL A 766 3.85 -34.23 -9.91
C VAL A 766 2.34 -33.96 -9.77
N PRO A 767 1.95 -33.18 -8.79
CA PRO A 767 0.55 -32.87 -8.56
C PRO A 767 0.01 -31.90 -9.65
N THR A 768 -1.30 -31.91 -9.87
CA THR A 768 -1.98 -30.95 -10.77
C THR A 768 -1.67 -29.52 -10.40
N ARG A 769 -1.64 -29.24 -9.09
CA ARG A 769 -1.21 -27.96 -8.49
C ARG A 769 -0.53 -28.23 -7.15
N MET A 770 0.52 -27.50 -6.86
CA MET A 770 1.11 -27.55 -5.52
C MET A 770 0.58 -26.43 -4.65
N GLY A 771 0.69 -26.57 -3.33
CA GLY A 771 0.42 -25.52 -2.37
C GLY A 771 1.39 -24.33 -2.58
N THR A 772 0.96 -23.13 -2.21
CA THR A 772 1.73 -21.91 -2.41
C THR A 772 2.06 -21.26 -1.08
N PHE A 773 3.32 -21.39 -0.66
CA PHE A 773 3.85 -20.67 0.50
C PHE A 773 5.34 -20.40 0.30
N SER A 774 5.88 -19.40 1.01
CA SER A 774 7.27 -18.95 0.75
C SER A 774 8.31 -20.06 0.98
N GLN A 775 8.11 -20.93 1.96
CA GLN A 775 9.03 -22.03 2.29
C GLN A 775 8.72 -23.34 1.55
N TYR A 776 7.54 -23.48 0.93
CA TYR A 776 7.17 -24.68 0.17
C TYR A 776 7.63 -24.55 -1.28
N GLN A 777 8.82 -25.08 -1.58
CA GLN A 777 9.53 -24.81 -2.83
C GLN A 777 9.20 -25.78 -3.95
N TYR A 778 8.87 -27.01 -3.60
CA TYR A 778 8.51 -28.11 -4.53
C TYR A 778 7.66 -29.16 -3.79
N PRO A 779 6.88 -29.97 -4.51
CA PRO A 779 6.14 -31.07 -3.90
C PRO A 779 7.08 -32.09 -3.27
N HIS A 780 6.93 -32.34 -1.97
CA HIS A 780 7.75 -33.31 -1.23
C HIS A 780 6.97 -34.05 -0.13
N ALA A 781 5.64 -34.06 -0.24
CA ALA A 781 4.79 -34.70 0.76
C ALA A 781 5.06 -36.22 0.90
N LEU A 782 5.38 -36.93 -0.19
CA LEU A 782 5.76 -38.35 -0.15
C LEU A 782 6.97 -38.59 0.77
N ALA A 783 8.05 -37.82 0.56
CA ALA A 783 9.25 -37.92 1.40
C ALA A 783 8.96 -37.61 2.87
N ARG A 784 8.11 -36.63 3.14
CA ARG A 784 7.69 -36.24 4.49
C ARG A 784 6.86 -37.36 5.16
N TYR A 785 5.92 -37.98 4.44
CA TYR A 785 5.19 -39.13 4.96
C TYR A 785 6.10 -40.33 5.22
N ALA A 786 7.07 -40.58 4.34
CA ALA A 786 8.05 -41.65 4.53
C ALA A 786 8.95 -41.40 5.76
N GLU A 787 9.39 -40.15 5.97
CA GLU A 787 10.15 -39.77 7.15
C GLU A 787 9.35 -40.02 8.43
N LEU A 788 8.08 -39.58 8.46
CA LEU A 788 7.16 -39.82 9.57
C LEU A 788 6.92 -41.33 9.79
N GLY A 789 6.78 -42.11 8.71
CA GLY A 789 6.66 -43.55 8.74
C GLY A 789 7.90 -44.24 9.35
N ARG A 790 9.11 -43.85 8.97
CA ARG A 790 10.37 -44.35 9.56
C ARG A 790 10.44 -44.05 11.05
N PHE A 791 10.07 -42.85 11.47
CA PHE A 791 10.01 -42.45 12.87
C PHE A 791 8.98 -43.29 13.65
N ALA A 792 7.87 -43.64 13.02
CA ALA A 792 6.86 -44.56 13.57
C ALA A 792 7.26 -46.04 13.52
N GLY A 793 8.49 -46.35 13.02
CA GLY A 793 9.04 -47.69 12.96
C GLY A 793 8.72 -48.50 11.69
N CYS A 794 8.18 -47.88 10.67
CA CYS A 794 7.97 -48.51 9.35
C CYS A 794 9.29 -48.70 8.60
N LYS A 795 9.42 -49.82 7.92
CA LYS A 795 10.62 -50.17 7.13
C LYS A 795 10.30 -50.12 5.65
N GLY A 796 11.30 -49.94 4.80
CA GLY A 796 11.21 -49.91 3.34
C GLY A 796 12.52 -49.47 2.73
N LYS A 797 12.76 -49.79 1.47
CA LYS A 797 13.98 -49.43 0.73
C LYS A 797 13.82 -48.07 0.06
N THR A 798 12.60 -47.72 -0.33
CA THR A 798 12.27 -46.46 -0.98
C THR A 798 11.25 -45.69 -0.12
N ASP A 799 11.03 -44.42 -0.42
CA ASP A 799 10.04 -43.57 0.24
C ASP A 799 8.63 -44.10 -0.01
N GLU A 800 8.34 -44.63 -1.20
CA GLU A 800 7.05 -45.24 -1.56
C GLU A 800 6.78 -46.51 -0.73
N GLU A 801 7.77 -47.39 -0.57
CA GLU A 801 7.63 -48.59 0.25
C GLU A 801 7.37 -48.21 1.72
N VAL A 802 8.09 -47.26 2.27
CA VAL A 802 7.90 -46.79 3.63
C VAL A 802 6.53 -46.15 3.78
N PHE A 803 6.12 -45.33 2.81
CA PHE A 803 4.81 -44.67 2.82
C PHE A 803 3.67 -45.69 2.80
N GLU A 804 3.69 -46.66 1.91
CA GLU A 804 2.64 -47.69 1.89
C GLU A 804 2.62 -48.54 3.17
N ASN A 805 3.80 -48.86 3.77
CA ASN A 805 3.85 -49.51 5.07
C ASN A 805 3.32 -48.62 6.21
N PHE A 806 3.48 -47.30 6.08
CA PHE A 806 2.89 -46.35 7.03
C PHE A 806 1.36 -46.30 6.89
N ILE A 807 0.84 -46.29 5.67
CA ILE A 807 -0.60 -46.40 5.38
C ILE A 807 -1.16 -47.71 5.99
N ALA A 808 -0.50 -48.86 5.73
CA ALA A 808 -0.93 -50.14 6.27
C ALA A 808 -0.96 -50.12 7.82
N LYS A 809 0.03 -49.53 8.46
CA LYS A 809 0.06 -49.39 9.92
C LYS A 809 -1.06 -48.50 10.46
N LEU A 810 -1.44 -47.45 9.73
CA LEU A 810 -2.59 -46.62 10.07
C LEU A 810 -3.90 -47.39 9.93
N GLU A 811 -4.09 -48.15 8.89
CA GLU A 811 -5.29 -48.99 8.70
C GLU A 811 -5.40 -50.04 9.81
N GLU A 812 -4.29 -50.71 10.18
CA GLU A 812 -4.25 -51.63 11.33
C GLU A 812 -4.65 -50.93 12.64
N LEU A 813 -4.17 -49.71 12.88
CA LEU A 813 -4.55 -48.92 14.06
C LEU A 813 -6.05 -48.60 14.05
N LYS A 814 -6.59 -48.14 12.92
CA LYS A 814 -8.01 -47.84 12.75
C LYS A 814 -8.88 -49.05 13.07
N GLU A 815 -8.52 -50.24 12.57
CA GLU A 815 -9.23 -51.48 12.85
C GLU A 815 -9.18 -51.86 14.34
N LYS A 816 -8.00 -51.75 14.98
CA LYS A 816 -7.83 -52.02 16.43
C LYS A 816 -8.70 -51.16 17.32
N ILE A 817 -8.95 -49.93 16.94
CA ILE A 817 -9.75 -48.97 17.72
C ILE A 817 -11.21 -48.88 17.25
N GLY A 818 -11.65 -49.82 16.40
CA GLY A 818 -13.04 -49.98 15.98
C GLY A 818 -13.53 -48.95 14.94
N ILE A 819 -12.62 -48.31 14.17
CA ILE A 819 -12.99 -47.44 13.06
C ILE A 819 -13.42 -48.28 11.85
N LYS A 820 -14.56 -47.99 11.26
CA LYS A 820 -15.07 -48.66 10.07
C LYS A 820 -14.38 -48.13 8.80
N LYS A 821 -14.38 -48.95 7.74
CA LYS A 821 -13.55 -48.69 6.54
C LYS A 821 -14.08 -47.61 5.63
N THR A 822 -15.41 -47.51 5.49
CA THR A 822 -16.04 -46.60 4.52
C THR A 822 -17.06 -45.66 5.16
N ILE A 823 -17.37 -44.57 4.47
CA ILE A 823 -18.45 -43.67 4.87
C ILE A 823 -19.79 -44.43 4.90
N LYS A 824 -20.02 -45.30 3.92
CA LYS A 824 -21.24 -46.16 3.83
C LYS A 824 -21.43 -47.08 5.05
N ASP A 825 -20.35 -47.63 5.62
CA ASP A 825 -20.39 -48.50 6.80
C ASP A 825 -20.95 -47.80 8.04
N TYR A 826 -20.90 -46.46 8.09
CA TYR A 826 -21.48 -45.64 9.15
C TYR A 826 -23.00 -45.38 8.94
N GLY A 827 -23.60 -45.93 7.88
CA GLY A 827 -25.02 -45.82 7.61
C GLY A 827 -25.44 -44.53 6.89
N VAL A 828 -24.49 -43.87 6.26
CA VAL A 828 -24.79 -42.70 5.42
C VAL A 828 -25.57 -43.12 4.20
N ASP A 829 -26.75 -42.52 4.00
CA ASP A 829 -27.63 -42.83 2.87
C ASP A 829 -26.97 -42.46 1.54
N GLU A 830 -26.95 -43.41 0.60
CA GLU A 830 -26.29 -43.25 -0.70
C GLU A 830 -26.87 -42.16 -1.54
N LYS A 831 -28.20 -42.05 -1.58
CA LYS A 831 -28.86 -41.03 -2.39
C LYS A 831 -28.58 -39.63 -1.83
N TYR A 832 -28.76 -39.48 -0.52
CA TYR A 832 -28.49 -38.19 0.12
C TYR A 832 -27.01 -37.79 0.03
N PHE A 833 -26.07 -38.75 0.11
CA PHE A 833 -24.65 -38.50 -0.09
C PHE A 833 -24.38 -37.98 -1.50
N LEU A 834 -24.96 -38.62 -2.54
CA LEU A 834 -24.75 -38.18 -3.93
C LEU A 834 -25.43 -36.82 -4.21
N ASP A 835 -26.62 -36.60 -3.65
CA ASP A 835 -27.35 -35.32 -3.81
C ASP A 835 -26.59 -34.13 -3.19
N THR A 836 -25.83 -34.37 -2.12
CA THR A 836 -25.07 -33.31 -1.40
C THR A 836 -23.58 -33.25 -1.79
N LEU A 837 -23.09 -34.13 -2.65
CA LEU A 837 -21.66 -34.30 -2.94
C LEU A 837 -21.04 -33.04 -3.58
N ASP A 838 -21.74 -32.38 -4.46
CA ASP A 838 -21.25 -31.16 -5.10
C ASP A 838 -21.15 -30.01 -4.09
N ASP A 839 -22.18 -29.80 -3.27
CA ASP A 839 -22.19 -28.79 -2.21
C ASP A 839 -21.11 -29.04 -1.15
N MET A 840 -20.94 -30.30 -0.74
CA MET A 840 -19.84 -30.68 0.18
C MET A 840 -18.48 -30.38 -0.41
N THR A 841 -18.28 -30.67 -1.70
CA THR A 841 -17.02 -30.45 -2.39
C THR A 841 -16.70 -28.96 -2.51
N GLU A 842 -17.66 -28.16 -2.93
CA GLU A 842 -17.51 -26.70 -3.04
C GLU A 842 -17.19 -26.06 -1.67
N GLN A 843 -17.95 -26.44 -0.64
CA GLN A 843 -17.71 -25.93 0.71
C GLN A 843 -16.38 -26.41 1.29
N ALA A 844 -15.94 -27.65 1.00
CA ALA A 844 -14.64 -28.14 1.45
C ALA A 844 -13.49 -27.43 0.71
N PHE A 845 -13.67 -27.13 -0.58
CA PHE A 845 -12.68 -26.35 -1.33
C PHE A 845 -12.50 -24.95 -0.72
N ASN A 846 -13.58 -24.32 -0.28
CA ASN A 846 -13.57 -23.00 0.35
C ASN A 846 -13.28 -23.02 1.86
N ASP A 847 -12.95 -24.19 2.42
CA ASP A 847 -12.60 -24.29 3.83
C ASP A 847 -11.20 -23.73 4.11
N GLN A 848 -11.04 -23.05 5.24
CA GLN A 848 -9.77 -22.38 5.60
C GLN A 848 -8.58 -23.35 5.65
N CYS A 849 -8.80 -24.62 6.00
CA CYS A 849 -7.74 -25.62 6.07
C CYS A 849 -7.17 -26.03 4.70
N THR A 850 -7.93 -25.90 3.61
CA THR A 850 -7.51 -26.28 2.26
C THR A 850 -6.27 -25.53 1.81
N GLY A 851 -6.13 -24.27 2.22
CA GLY A 851 -5.01 -23.39 1.83
C GLY A 851 -3.63 -23.85 2.31
N ALA A 852 -3.54 -24.61 3.38
CA ALA A 852 -2.26 -25.11 3.93
C ALA A 852 -1.87 -26.49 3.42
N ASN A 853 -2.72 -27.14 2.60
CA ASN A 853 -2.45 -28.46 2.05
C ASN A 853 -1.27 -28.45 1.06
N PRO A 854 -0.37 -29.48 1.07
CA PRO A 854 0.80 -29.53 0.17
C PRO A 854 0.42 -29.61 -1.31
N ARG A 855 -0.70 -30.24 -1.63
CA ARG A 855 -1.30 -30.25 -2.96
C ARG A 855 -2.56 -29.40 -2.97
N TYR A 856 -2.61 -28.36 -3.83
CA TYR A 856 -3.81 -27.54 -3.97
C TYR A 856 -4.84 -28.28 -4.82
N PRO A 857 -6.03 -28.62 -4.28
CA PRO A 857 -6.95 -29.51 -4.96
C PRO A 857 -7.75 -28.83 -6.08
N LEU A 858 -8.18 -29.63 -7.06
CA LEU A 858 -9.34 -29.32 -7.87
C LEU A 858 -10.60 -29.90 -7.21
N MET A 859 -11.75 -29.24 -7.40
CA MET A 859 -13.03 -29.75 -6.87
C MET A 859 -13.36 -31.16 -7.40
N SER A 860 -13.04 -31.43 -8.69
CA SER A 860 -13.19 -32.77 -9.27
C SER A 860 -12.36 -33.85 -8.56
N GLU A 861 -11.13 -33.53 -8.16
CA GLU A 861 -10.26 -34.44 -7.41
C GLU A 861 -10.81 -34.73 -6.00
N MET A 862 -11.33 -33.68 -5.33
CA MET A 862 -11.99 -33.85 -4.02
C MET A 862 -13.24 -34.72 -4.09
N LYS A 863 -14.04 -34.53 -5.14
CA LYS A 863 -15.22 -35.36 -5.42
C LYS A 863 -14.85 -36.82 -5.61
N GLU A 864 -13.78 -37.11 -6.34
CA GLU A 864 -13.24 -38.45 -6.52
C GLU A 864 -12.80 -39.07 -5.18
N ILE A 865 -12.14 -38.32 -4.32
CA ILE A 865 -11.75 -38.78 -2.98
C ILE A 865 -12.98 -39.13 -2.15
N TYR A 866 -14.02 -38.29 -2.10
CA TYR A 866 -15.26 -38.57 -1.40
C TYR A 866 -15.94 -39.85 -1.90
N LEU A 867 -16.05 -40.01 -3.23
CA LEU A 867 -16.64 -41.21 -3.82
C LEU A 867 -15.84 -42.48 -3.48
N LYS A 868 -14.51 -42.37 -3.53
CA LYS A 868 -13.62 -43.48 -3.15
C LYS A 868 -13.80 -43.87 -1.69
N CYS A 869 -13.84 -42.90 -0.79
CA CYS A 869 -14.05 -43.15 0.66
C CYS A 869 -15.47 -43.67 0.95
N TYR A 870 -16.46 -43.34 0.13
CA TYR A 870 -17.82 -43.83 0.29
C TYR A 870 -17.93 -45.31 -0.12
N TYR A 871 -17.37 -45.71 -1.26
CA TYR A 871 -17.50 -47.05 -1.80
C TYR A 871 -16.36 -47.99 -1.42
N GLY A 872 -15.24 -47.49 -0.95
CA GLY A 872 -14.04 -48.30 -0.61
C GLY A 872 -13.27 -48.82 -1.83
N LYS A 873 -13.32 -48.11 -2.96
CA LYS A 873 -12.76 -48.57 -4.22
C LYS A 873 -11.80 -47.57 -4.83
#